data_777e6b65eb7aa62b7cdbd05a65e5f437
#
_entry.id   777e6b65eb7aa62b7cdbd05a65e5f437
#
_cell.length_a   1.000
_cell.length_b   1.000
_cell.length_c   1.000
_cell.angle_alpha   90.00
_cell.angle_beta   90.00
_cell.angle_gamma   90.00
#
_symmetry.space_group_name_H-M   'P 1'
#
loop_
_entity.id
_entity.type
_entity.pdbx_description
1 polymer ?
#
loop_
_entity_poly.entity_id
_entity_poly.type
_entity_poly.pdbx_seq_one_letter_code
_entity_poly.pdbx_strand_id
1 'polypeptide(L)'
;MIFMKRSNLLLVFVFIIQSITLLAQDTTCIDLLPVEIRAEMSFTPSKVSLSRSHFLSSPASFDDPSRLLMKYPGFSVSNDQNNAIIYDGLPSHYSTWSLYGAQIANPNHLSNAGTVNDKISRSAGGVNIFSGQVIGGLDYHTGIDGPAHGIGGVADMSLRSPYQNSITANLSLIGLEAGIDRVFDEGNSSLLANYRYSTVGLLGQMGVDFGGDKITYQDVLAEYKTKWRDQEIIVTCAYGKSSNNFERQLLQSDSSATFKEIQDIELYAQNIATALSISGFNHRLTLAYSSRDENRESRYMWDDESEFTSSQLTENILSLYGYKTWETDKIDYKISLNANQYSYDIFDVNSRYFDSILNDFYKFILFDNAYLELRPRVTLGWNINENQILSIGSSAFIQSYNNDAYLLPFISYTGKINSYNTSLIIQNDRQSVSPELLGMSGFDGVTSFGNSSMNSINSWAFKLDVNKSKYGFMLFCNLLFDTPFSPTSGISGLSELGQLPIQPLGSIEDAITFGSKVYAGFDINSYKIYVNYTFMENLLDYDFNHSIPLDFTTMFNFKLDKSMTLSDEKSLRVTTSFHFRNGYQRMLIDEDESRLIHQTIYGQYDFSRLNNYHRIDLRISYIKKGKWKNVFSLDIQNVMNRQNDAYYYFDPLKDEIVLQKQLGLIPILSWRVII
;
A
#
# COMPACT_ATOMS: atom_id res chain seq x y z
N MET A 1 -7.28 6.09 30.89
CA MET A 1 -8.71 6.18 31.17
C MET A 1 -9.14 7.64 31.08
N ILE A 2 -9.37 8.14 29.86
CA ILE A 2 -10.02 9.45 29.63
C ILE A 2 -11.00 9.21 28.49
N PHE A 3 -12.26 8.99 28.86
CA PHE A 3 -13.40 9.01 27.96
C PHE A 3 -13.68 10.46 27.54
N MET A 4 -13.23 10.87 26.37
CA MET A 4 -13.76 12.08 25.73
C MET A 4 -15.15 11.76 25.17
N LYS A 5 -16.19 12.34 25.77
CA LYS A 5 -17.58 12.21 25.32
C LYS A 5 -17.71 12.68 23.86
N ARG A 6 -18.39 11.89 23.04
CA ARG A 6 -18.73 12.16 21.60
C ARG A 6 -19.33 13.55 21.31
N SER A 7 -19.84 14.24 22.34
CA SER A 7 -20.42 15.60 22.22
C SER A 7 -19.40 16.71 21.95
N ASN A 8 -18.12 16.53 22.28
CA ASN A 8 -17.13 17.60 22.14
C ASN A 8 -16.54 17.68 20.72
N LEU A 9 -16.57 16.59 19.95
CA LEU A 9 -16.14 16.59 18.57
C LEU A 9 -17.14 17.38 17.65
N LEU A 10 -18.43 17.29 17.98
CA LEU A 10 -19.48 18.00 17.23
C LEU A 10 -19.38 19.52 17.45
N LEU A 11 -18.98 19.96 18.63
CA LEU A 11 -18.81 21.39 18.95
C LEU A 11 -17.62 22.03 18.21
N VAL A 12 -16.54 21.31 18.03
CA VAL A 12 -15.40 21.79 17.22
C VAL A 12 -15.76 21.91 15.74
N PHE A 13 -16.55 20.97 15.22
CA PHE A 13 -17.06 21.02 13.84
C PHE A 13 -18.02 22.16 13.60
N VAL A 14 -18.91 22.46 14.55
CA VAL A 14 -19.87 23.59 14.47
C VAL A 14 -19.16 24.94 14.58
N PHE A 15 -18.09 25.05 15.37
CA PHE A 15 -17.29 26.28 15.47
C PHE A 15 -16.51 26.57 14.16
N ILE A 16 -16.04 25.54 13.47
CA ILE A 16 -15.37 25.68 12.17
C ILE A 16 -16.38 26.13 11.09
N ILE A 17 -17.60 25.63 11.12
CA ILE A 17 -18.64 26.00 10.14
C ILE A 17 -19.16 27.43 10.36
N GLN A 18 -19.26 27.93 11.59
CA GLN A 18 -19.71 29.31 11.85
C GLN A 18 -18.68 30.39 11.51
N SER A 19 -17.40 30.07 11.41
CA SER A 19 -16.35 31.00 10.95
C SER A 19 -16.29 31.17 9.42
N ILE A 20 -17.02 30.38 8.65
CA ILE A 20 -16.97 30.35 7.16
C ILE A 20 -17.93 31.36 6.51
N THR A 21 -18.84 32.05 7.26
CA THR A 21 -19.88 32.91 6.70
C THR A 21 -19.50 34.38 6.54
N LEU A 22 -18.30 34.81 6.71
CA LEU A 22 -17.89 36.19 6.54
C LEU A 22 -16.71 36.34 5.57
N LEU A 23 -16.97 37.09 4.50
CA LEU A 23 -16.06 37.70 3.52
C LEU A 23 -15.99 37.02 2.13
N ALA A 24 -16.99 37.30 1.31
CA ALA A 24 -16.82 37.39 -0.13
C ALA A 24 -16.51 38.88 -0.47
N GLN A 25 -15.26 39.16 -0.78
CA GLN A 25 -14.89 40.39 -1.49
C GLN A 25 -14.26 40.01 -2.82
N ASP A 26 -14.82 40.60 -3.90
CA ASP A 26 -14.31 40.53 -5.26
C ASP A 26 -12.86 41.05 -5.32
N THR A 27 -11.93 40.20 -5.58
CA THR A 27 -10.59 40.55 -6.05
C THR A 27 -10.40 40.00 -7.46
N THR A 28 -10.21 40.90 -8.41
CA THR A 28 -9.81 40.57 -9.78
C THR A 28 -8.44 39.90 -9.76
N CYS A 29 -8.43 38.57 -9.74
CA CYS A 29 -7.22 37.77 -9.92
C CYS A 29 -6.84 37.79 -11.41
N ILE A 30 -5.62 38.19 -11.69
CA ILE A 30 -4.98 37.95 -12.99
C ILE A 30 -4.77 36.44 -13.09
N ASP A 31 -5.51 35.80 -14.01
CA ASP A 31 -5.39 34.37 -14.34
C ASP A 31 -4.01 34.13 -14.97
N LEU A 32 -3.01 33.89 -14.16
CA LEU A 32 -1.83 33.16 -14.60
C LEU A 32 -2.30 31.73 -14.88
N LEU A 33 -2.28 31.33 -16.17
CA LEU A 33 -2.53 29.96 -16.58
C LEU A 33 -1.75 29.04 -15.64
N PRO A 34 -2.39 28.06 -14.98
CA PRO A 34 -1.65 27.13 -14.15
C PRO A 34 -0.61 26.45 -15.02
N VAL A 35 0.64 26.74 -14.77
CA VAL A 35 1.75 25.94 -15.32
C VAL A 35 1.53 24.56 -14.74
N GLU A 36 0.95 23.65 -15.52
CA GLU A 36 1.05 22.23 -15.22
C GLU A 36 2.55 21.90 -15.25
N ILE A 37 3.20 22.01 -14.10
CA ILE A 37 4.52 21.41 -13.93
C ILE A 37 4.27 19.93 -14.13
N ARG A 38 4.46 19.46 -15.36
CA ARG A 38 4.53 18.04 -15.67
C ARG A 38 5.84 17.57 -15.08
N ALA A 39 5.80 17.21 -13.77
CA ALA A 39 6.92 16.58 -13.15
C ALA A 39 7.29 15.37 -14.02
N GLU A 40 8.45 15.41 -14.62
CA GLU A 40 9.00 14.24 -15.30
C GLU A 40 9.15 13.13 -14.25
N MET A 41 8.89 11.92 -14.67
CA MET A 41 9.03 10.74 -13.86
C MET A 41 10.46 10.70 -13.31
N SER A 42 10.64 10.92 -12.01
CA SER A 42 11.92 10.79 -11.36
C SER A 42 12.02 9.38 -10.77
N PHE A 43 12.92 8.62 -11.31
CA PHE A 43 13.29 7.30 -10.84
C PHE A 43 14.78 7.29 -10.54
N THR A 44 15.14 7.01 -9.31
CA THR A 44 16.52 6.81 -8.86
C THR A 44 16.60 5.49 -8.09
N PRO A 45 17.78 4.90 -7.88
CA PRO A 45 17.92 3.65 -7.13
C PRO A 45 17.39 3.71 -5.71
N SER A 46 17.33 4.90 -5.14
CA SER A 46 16.87 5.12 -3.77
C SER A 46 15.43 5.62 -3.68
N LYS A 47 14.81 6.01 -4.84
CA LYS A 47 13.51 6.68 -4.76
C LYS A 47 12.74 6.65 -6.08
N VAL A 48 11.43 6.39 -5.98
CA VAL A 48 10.44 6.59 -7.05
C VAL A 48 9.49 7.70 -6.65
N SER A 49 9.37 8.75 -7.45
CA SER A 49 8.49 9.88 -7.17
C SER A 49 7.29 9.91 -8.11
N LEU A 50 6.09 9.96 -7.53
CA LEU A 50 4.83 10.09 -8.22
C LEU A 50 4.20 11.44 -7.89
N SER A 51 3.82 12.21 -8.89
CA SER A 51 3.08 13.45 -8.72
C SER A 51 1.58 13.26 -8.95
N ARG A 52 0.79 14.25 -8.54
CA ARG A 52 -0.66 14.26 -8.74
C ARG A 52 -1.09 13.98 -10.18
N SER A 53 -0.35 14.49 -11.18
CA SER A 53 -0.67 14.26 -12.58
C SER A 53 -0.63 12.78 -12.98
N HIS A 54 0.23 11.98 -12.34
CA HIS A 54 0.31 10.54 -12.55
C HIS A 54 -0.95 9.84 -12.00
N PHE A 55 -1.43 10.21 -10.81
CA PHE A 55 -2.63 9.64 -10.20
C PHE A 55 -3.86 9.85 -11.08
N LEU A 56 -4.04 11.05 -11.59
CA LEU A 56 -5.22 11.44 -12.34
C LEU A 56 -5.23 10.99 -13.81
N SER A 57 -4.13 10.48 -14.34
CA SER A 57 -4.00 10.14 -15.76
C SER A 57 -3.72 8.67 -16.03
N SER A 58 -3.36 7.89 -15.04
CA SER A 58 -3.04 6.48 -15.22
C SER A 58 -4.28 5.60 -15.31
N PRO A 59 -4.35 4.63 -16.23
CA PRO A 59 -5.45 3.69 -16.30
C PRO A 59 -5.41 2.71 -15.12
N ALA A 60 -6.58 2.20 -14.71
CA ALA A 60 -6.77 1.19 -13.68
C ALA A 60 -6.12 1.50 -12.32
N SER A 61 -5.96 2.79 -12.00
CA SER A 61 -5.40 3.21 -10.71
C SER A 61 -6.44 3.26 -9.60
N PHE A 62 -7.72 3.35 -9.93
CA PHE A 62 -8.82 3.60 -8.98
C PHE A 62 -8.58 4.82 -8.08
N ASP A 63 -7.79 5.79 -8.56
CA ASP A 63 -7.27 6.93 -7.80
C ASP A 63 -6.47 6.50 -6.53
N ASP A 64 -5.89 5.29 -6.55
CA ASP A 64 -5.08 4.71 -5.49
C ASP A 64 -3.57 4.88 -5.76
N PRO A 65 -2.80 5.40 -4.80
CA PRO A 65 -1.37 5.65 -4.99
C PRO A 65 -0.53 4.36 -5.17
N SER A 66 -0.87 3.28 -4.47
CA SER A 66 -0.11 2.02 -4.53
C SER A 66 -0.20 1.36 -5.90
N ARG A 67 -1.41 1.35 -6.50
CA ARG A 67 -1.65 0.74 -7.80
C ARG A 67 -0.87 1.39 -8.94
N LEU A 68 -0.40 2.62 -8.74
CA LEU A 68 0.46 3.29 -9.71
C LEU A 68 1.88 2.78 -9.69
N LEU A 69 2.39 2.38 -8.53
CA LEU A 69 3.76 1.88 -8.38
C LEU A 69 4.01 0.64 -9.24
N MET A 70 3.01 -0.22 -9.45
CA MET A 70 3.14 -1.43 -10.29
C MET A 70 3.62 -1.17 -11.73
N LYS A 71 3.55 0.08 -12.20
CA LYS A 71 3.99 0.46 -13.56
C LYS A 71 5.49 0.78 -13.63
N TYR A 72 6.18 0.77 -12.49
CA TYR A 72 7.60 1.09 -12.38
C TYR A 72 8.45 -0.19 -12.24
N PRO A 73 9.74 -0.12 -12.59
CA PRO A 73 10.63 -1.28 -12.53
C PRO A 73 10.74 -1.82 -11.09
N GLY A 74 10.64 -3.13 -10.94
CA GLY A 74 10.75 -3.80 -9.64
C GLY A 74 9.48 -3.85 -8.81
N PHE A 75 8.41 -3.13 -9.21
CA PHE A 75 7.15 -3.13 -8.46
C PHE A 75 6.13 -4.09 -9.06
N SER A 76 5.44 -4.80 -8.20
CA SER A 76 4.26 -5.59 -8.55
C SER A 76 3.21 -5.50 -7.46
N VAL A 77 2.04 -6.07 -7.74
CA VAL A 77 0.97 -6.32 -6.77
C VAL A 77 0.69 -7.81 -6.71
N SER A 78 0.24 -8.28 -5.57
CA SER A 78 -0.07 -9.69 -5.38
C SER A 78 -1.24 -10.15 -6.24
N ASN A 79 -2.32 -9.35 -6.29
CA ASN A 79 -3.47 -9.57 -7.17
C ASN A 79 -4.17 -8.25 -7.55
N ASP A 80 -5.18 -8.34 -8.43
CA ASP A 80 -5.94 -7.18 -8.91
C ASP A 80 -6.94 -6.62 -7.90
N GLN A 81 -7.26 -7.36 -6.85
CA GLN A 81 -8.24 -6.97 -5.84
C GLN A 81 -7.64 -6.16 -4.71
N ASN A 82 -6.34 -6.32 -4.43
CA ASN A 82 -5.65 -5.58 -3.40
C ASN A 82 -4.57 -4.64 -3.97
N ASN A 83 -4.03 -3.78 -3.12
CA ASN A 83 -3.00 -2.80 -3.47
C ASN A 83 -1.67 -3.04 -2.74
N ALA A 84 -1.38 -4.29 -2.37
CA ALA A 84 -0.12 -4.70 -1.77
C ALA A 84 1.07 -4.29 -2.62
N ILE A 85 2.01 -3.56 -2.05
CA ILE A 85 3.22 -3.11 -2.74
C ILE A 85 4.31 -4.15 -2.56
N ILE A 86 4.62 -4.91 -3.60
CA ILE A 86 5.78 -5.81 -3.64
C ILE A 86 6.88 -5.08 -4.40
N TYR A 87 8.07 -4.99 -3.81
CA TYR A 87 9.22 -4.32 -4.42
C TYR A 87 10.47 -5.19 -4.37
N ASP A 88 11.11 -5.43 -5.53
CA ASP A 88 12.34 -6.23 -5.65
C ASP A 88 12.23 -7.64 -5.04
N GLY A 89 11.05 -8.27 -5.19
CA GLY A 89 10.75 -9.58 -4.61
C GLY A 89 10.43 -9.55 -3.12
N LEU A 90 10.49 -8.39 -2.47
CA LEU A 90 10.14 -8.25 -1.06
C LEU A 90 8.64 -8.00 -0.92
N PRO A 91 7.92 -8.83 -0.14
CA PRO A 91 6.48 -8.72 0.08
C PRO A 91 6.06 -7.41 0.74
N SER A 92 4.77 -7.12 0.68
CA SER A 92 4.20 -5.85 1.13
C SER A 92 4.39 -5.57 2.63
N HIS A 93 4.50 -6.59 3.46
CA HIS A 93 4.73 -6.43 4.92
C HIS A 93 6.14 -5.91 5.28
N TYR A 94 7.08 -5.89 4.32
CA TYR A 94 8.37 -5.20 4.46
C TYR A 94 8.31 -3.73 4.07
N SER A 95 7.20 -3.28 3.50
CA SER A 95 6.97 -1.88 3.15
C SER A 95 6.22 -1.15 4.27
N THR A 96 6.55 0.12 4.47
CA THR A 96 5.88 0.97 5.45
C THR A 96 5.25 2.19 4.79
N TRP A 97 4.24 2.76 5.44
CA TRP A 97 3.59 3.98 5.02
C TRP A 97 4.00 5.14 5.91
N SER A 98 4.19 6.32 5.33
CA SER A 98 4.44 7.55 6.08
C SER A 98 3.65 8.73 5.50
N LEU A 99 3.44 9.72 6.35
CA LEU A 99 2.83 11.00 6.02
C LEU A 99 3.77 12.11 6.47
N TYR A 100 4.29 12.87 5.51
CA TYR A 100 5.33 13.89 5.77
C TYR A 100 6.56 13.34 6.52
N GLY A 101 6.91 12.09 6.26
CA GLY A 101 8.05 11.40 6.83
C GLY A 101 7.79 10.64 8.13
N ALA A 102 6.72 10.93 8.87
CA ALA A 102 6.36 10.16 10.05
C ALA A 102 5.55 8.92 9.69
N GLN A 103 5.90 7.77 10.27
CA GLN A 103 5.24 6.51 9.98
C GLN A 103 3.78 6.52 10.43
N ILE A 104 2.91 5.91 9.63
CA ILE A 104 1.50 5.67 9.93
C ILE A 104 1.17 4.19 9.74
N ALA A 105 0.11 3.72 10.40
CA ALA A 105 -0.47 2.42 10.15
C ALA A 105 -0.96 2.32 8.69
N ASN A 106 -1.17 1.10 8.20
CA ASN A 106 -1.66 0.85 6.85
C ASN A 106 -2.93 1.70 6.57
N PRO A 107 -2.86 2.68 5.65
CA PRO A 107 -3.96 3.61 5.39
C PRO A 107 -4.98 3.05 4.38
N ASN A 108 -5.08 1.75 4.21
CA ASN A 108 -5.94 1.15 3.23
C ASN A 108 -7.27 0.70 3.85
N HIS A 109 -8.35 0.84 3.08
CA HIS A 109 -9.60 0.16 3.33
C HIS A 109 -9.44 -1.35 3.17
N LEU A 110 -10.39 -2.12 3.70
CA LEU A 110 -10.46 -3.55 3.50
C LEU A 110 -10.22 -3.91 2.04
N SER A 111 -9.47 -4.96 1.80
CA SER A 111 -9.46 -5.63 0.51
C SER A 111 -10.85 -6.20 0.23
N ASN A 112 -11.17 -6.39 -1.03
CA ASN A 112 -12.40 -7.06 -1.39
C ASN A 112 -12.33 -8.49 -0.88
N ALA A 113 -13.18 -8.82 0.06
CA ALA A 113 -13.40 -10.17 0.49
C ALA A 113 -14.18 -10.88 -0.63
N GLY A 114 -13.90 -12.11 -0.87
CA GLY A 114 -14.59 -12.87 -1.90
C GLY A 114 -14.36 -14.34 -1.75
N THR A 115 -13.52 -14.70 -0.81
CA THR A 115 -13.18 -16.09 -0.56
C THR A 115 -13.13 -16.35 0.94
N VAL A 116 -13.28 -17.62 1.29
CA VAL A 116 -13.09 -18.14 2.65
C VAL A 116 -11.71 -17.80 3.23
N ASN A 117 -10.76 -17.50 2.36
CA ASN A 117 -9.35 -17.28 2.71
C ASN A 117 -8.96 -15.79 2.80
N ASP A 118 -9.92 -14.87 2.74
CA ASP A 118 -9.63 -13.45 2.90
C ASP A 118 -9.21 -13.15 4.33
N LYS A 119 -8.08 -12.49 4.45
CA LYS A 119 -7.43 -12.24 5.73
C LYS A 119 -7.33 -10.77 6.05
N ILE A 120 -7.22 -10.48 7.33
CA ILE A 120 -6.76 -9.18 7.79
C ILE A 120 -5.33 -8.98 7.30
N SER A 121 -5.08 -7.93 6.51
CA SER A 121 -3.75 -7.60 6.02
C SER A 121 -3.27 -6.30 6.63
N ARG A 122 -2.12 -6.35 7.30
CA ARG A 122 -1.49 -5.16 7.87
C ARG A 122 -0.93 -4.21 6.81
N SER A 123 -0.55 -4.71 5.65
CA SER A 123 0.25 -3.97 4.66
C SER A 123 -0.50 -3.59 3.40
N ALA A 124 -1.70 -4.13 3.19
CA ALA A 124 -2.46 -3.97 1.96
C ALA A 124 -3.96 -3.74 2.23
N GLY A 125 -4.72 -3.51 1.17
CA GLY A 125 -6.16 -3.34 1.22
C GLY A 125 -6.76 -3.12 -0.17
N GLY A 126 -8.00 -2.66 -0.24
CA GLY A 126 -8.69 -2.41 -1.50
C GLY A 126 -8.26 -1.11 -2.15
N VAL A 127 -8.37 -0.02 -1.41
CA VAL A 127 -7.97 1.35 -1.81
C VAL A 127 -7.51 2.13 -0.59
N ASN A 128 -6.63 3.11 -0.83
CA ASN A 128 -6.10 3.98 0.21
C ASN A 128 -7.15 5.02 0.65
N ILE A 129 -7.19 5.39 1.95
CA ILE A 129 -8.03 6.48 2.46
C ILE A 129 -7.62 7.86 1.90
N PHE A 130 -6.36 8.01 1.48
CA PHE A 130 -5.89 9.19 0.77
C PHE A 130 -6.12 9.00 -0.73
N SER A 131 -7.15 9.62 -1.28
CA SER A 131 -7.47 9.51 -2.71
C SER A 131 -6.45 10.25 -3.58
N GLY A 132 -6.33 9.88 -4.84
CA GLY A 132 -5.53 10.60 -5.83
C GLY A 132 -5.94 12.06 -6.05
N GLN A 133 -7.12 12.49 -5.57
CA GLN A 133 -7.56 13.89 -5.62
C GLN A 133 -6.84 14.76 -4.58
N VAL A 134 -6.53 14.20 -3.44
CA VAL A 134 -5.92 14.92 -2.31
C VAL A 134 -4.40 14.78 -2.27
N ILE A 135 -3.85 13.69 -2.77
CA ILE A 135 -2.39 13.46 -2.79
C ILE A 135 -1.72 14.45 -3.73
N GLY A 136 -0.69 15.13 -3.24
CA GLY A 136 0.23 15.98 -3.99
C GLY A 136 1.37 15.19 -4.58
N GLY A 137 1.93 14.28 -3.80
CA GLY A 137 3.01 13.39 -4.17
C GLY A 137 3.08 12.13 -3.32
N LEU A 138 3.64 11.09 -3.91
CA LEU A 138 4.09 9.87 -3.25
C LEU A 138 5.54 9.64 -3.61
N ASP A 139 6.40 9.62 -2.62
CA ASP A 139 7.79 9.24 -2.75
C ASP A 139 7.97 7.84 -2.16
N TYR A 140 8.28 6.87 -2.99
CA TYR A 140 8.63 5.53 -2.52
C TYR A 140 10.14 5.42 -2.37
N HIS A 141 10.61 5.43 -1.13
CA HIS A 141 12.02 5.36 -0.77
C HIS A 141 12.45 3.91 -0.62
N THR A 142 13.53 3.55 -1.31
CA THR A 142 14.11 2.19 -1.32
C THR A 142 15.56 2.17 -0.84
N GLY A 143 16.01 3.27 -0.26
CA GLY A 143 17.40 3.46 0.17
C GLY A 143 17.52 4.32 1.41
N ILE A 144 18.75 4.73 1.67
CA ILE A 144 19.17 5.44 2.89
C ILE A 144 18.56 6.84 3.07
N ASP A 145 18.04 7.44 2.02
CA ASP A 145 17.51 8.81 2.07
C ASP A 145 16.06 8.88 2.57
N GLY A 146 15.45 7.73 2.83
CA GLY A 146 14.06 7.62 3.27
C GLY A 146 13.82 8.17 4.68
N PRO A 147 12.61 8.68 4.94
CA PRO A 147 12.24 9.22 6.24
C PRO A 147 12.01 8.13 7.29
N ALA A 148 11.22 7.12 6.99
CA ALA A 148 10.95 5.98 7.86
C ALA A 148 11.78 4.76 7.43
N HIS A 149 11.58 3.61 8.04
CA HIS A 149 12.29 2.39 7.71
C HIS A 149 11.35 1.28 7.31
N GLY A 150 11.69 0.64 6.18
CA GLY A 150 11.12 -0.62 5.73
C GLY A 150 12.15 -1.29 4.83
N ILE A 151 12.46 -2.55 5.08
CA ILE A 151 13.41 -3.33 4.25
C ILE A 151 12.94 -3.34 2.79
N GLY A 152 11.62 -3.46 2.56
CA GLY A 152 10.99 -3.37 1.24
C GLY A 152 10.86 -1.94 0.71
N GLY A 153 10.91 -0.93 1.58
CA GLY A 153 10.81 0.49 1.25
C GLY A 153 9.74 1.23 2.04
N VAL A 154 9.64 2.52 1.78
CA VAL A 154 8.72 3.45 2.47
C VAL A 154 7.91 4.24 1.46
N ALA A 155 6.59 4.15 1.53
CA ALA A 155 5.66 4.98 0.78
C ALA A 155 5.36 6.27 1.55
N ASP A 156 6.12 7.34 1.30
CA ASP A 156 5.94 8.64 1.94
C ASP A 156 4.98 9.53 1.15
N MET A 157 3.86 9.86 1.76
CA MET A 157 2.80 10.65 1.15
C MET A 157 2.87 12.10 1.61
N SER A 158 2.55 13.00 0.69
CA SER A 158 2.27 14.40 0.97
C SER A 158 0.99 14.84 0.27
N LEU A 159 0.21 15.72 0.91
CA LEU A 159 -1.01 16.22 0.31
C LEU A 159 -0.73 17.44 -0.57
N ARG A 160 -1.62 17.69 -1.52
CA ARG A 160 -1.49 18.84 -2.41
C ARG A 160 -1.78 20.14 -1.68
N SER A 161 -1.08 21.19 -2.05
CA SER A 161 -1.35 22.52 -1.54
C SER A 161 -2.35 23.23 -2.48
N PRO A 162 -3.53 23.65 -1.99
CA PRO A 162 -4.39 24.53 -2.74
C PRO A 162 -3.68 25.84 -3.10
N TYR A 163 -3.81 26.30 -4.35
CA TYR A 163 -3.26 27.56 -4.84
C TYR A 163 -4.34 28.57 -5.21
N GLN A 164 -5.60 28.13 -5.27
CA GLN A 164 -6.79 28.97 -5.52
C GLN A 164 -8.00 28.35 -4.82
N ASN A 165 -9.03 29.17 -4.62
CA ASN A 165 -10.31 28.69 -4.13
C ASN A 165 -10.96 27.83 -5.20
N SER A 166 -11.39 26.63 -4.83
CA SER A 166 -12.12 25.75 -5.74
C SER A 166 -13.03 24.78 -4.99
N ILE A 167 -14.03 24.30 -5.69
CA ILE A 167 -14.87 23.18 -5.28
C ILE A 167 -14.72 22.11 -6.35
N THR A 168 -14.38 20.90 -5.95
CA THR A 168 -14.27 19.75 -6.84
C THR A 168 -15.39 18.77 -6.50
N ALA A 169 -16.13 18.32 -7.52
CA ALA A 169 -17.03 17.17 -7.42
C ALA A 169 -16.58 16.12 -8.44
N ASN A 170 -16.53 14.86 -8.02
CA ASN A 170 -16.21 13.71 -8.87
C ASN A 170 -17.31 12.66 -8.72
N LEU A 171 -17.98 12.33 -9.81
CA LEU A 171 -18.98 11.29 -9.90
C LEU A 171 -18.37 10.13 -10.67
N SER A 172 -18.30 8.96 -10.06
CA SER A 172 -17.71 7.76 -10.66
C SER A 172 -18.54 6.54 -10.33
N LEU A 173 -18.43 5.51 -11.14
CA LEU A 173 -19.02 4.19 -10.84
C LEU A 173 -18.42 3.54 -9.59
N ILE A 174 -17.24 3.95 -9.16
CA ILE A 174 -16.58 3.42 -7.96
C ILE A 174 -16.74 4.31 -6.73
N GLY A 175 -17.17 5.57 -6.90
CA GLY A 175 -17.34 6.49 -5.77
C GLY A 175 -17.83 7.87 -6.17
N LEU A 176 -18.39 8.54 -5.17
CA LEU A 176 -18.71 9.96 -5.18
C LEU A 176 -17.65 10.67 -4.32
N GLU A 177 -17.14 11.79 -4.81
CA GLU A 177 -16.13 12.55 -4.09
C GLU A 177 -16.40 14.04 -4.20
N ALA A 178 -16.28 14.77 -3.09
CA ALA A 178 -16.43 16.20 -3.01
C ALA A 178 -15.25 16.81 -2.27
N GLY A 179 -14.64 17.85 -2.84
CA GLY A 179 -13.49 18.53 -2.26
C GLY A 179 -13.68 20.05 -2.25
N ILE A 180 -13.12 20.69 -1.25
CA ILE A 180 -13.10 22.14 -1.08
C ILE A 180 -11.67 22.59 -0.88
N ASP A 181 -11.23 23.54 -1.69
CA ASP A 181 -9.98 24.25 -1.55
C ASP A 181 -10.26 25.68 -1.13
N ARG A 182 -9.54 26.19 -0.14
CA ARG A 182 -9.55 27.59 0.28
C ARG A 182 -8.13 28.08 0.45
N VAL A 183 -7.89 29.28 0.02
CA VAL A 183 -6.63 30.00 0.14
C VAL A 183 -6.88 31.28 0.91
N PHE A 184 -6.06 31.55 1.91
CA PHE A 184 -6.14 32.69 2.81
C PHE A 184 -4.79 33.44 2.81
N ASP A 185 -4.79 34.64 3.36
CA ASP A 185 -3.58 35.42 3.62
C ASP A 185 -2.69 35.55 2.38
N GLU A 186 -3.30 35.90 1.24
CA GLU A 186 -2.60 36.10 -0.05
C GLU A 186 -1.77 34.86 -0.50
N GLY A 187 -2.22 33.67 -0.12
CA GLY A 187 -1.56 32.41 -0.47
C GLY A 187 -0.63 31.84 0.61
N ASN A 188 -0.48 32.51 1.76
CA ASN A 188 0.33 32.01 2.86
C ASN A 188 -0.34 30.88 3.63
N SER A 189 -1.66 30.80 3.60
CA SER A 189 -2.44 29.76 4.27
C SER A 189 -3.42 29.10 3.30
N SER A 190 -3.66 27.81 3.49
CA SER A 190 -4.63 27.07 2.70
C SER A 190 -5.33 25.98 3.49
N LEU A 191 -6.56 25.66 3.10
CA LEU A 191 -7.36 24.56 3.61
C LEU A 191 -7.76 23.66 2.45
N LEU A 192 -7.48 22.38 2.59
CA LEU A 192 -7.96 21.29 1.76
C LEU A 192 -8.92 20.46 2.60
N ALA A 193 -10.16 20.25 2.13
CA ALA A 193 -11.08 19.30 2.73
C ALA A 193 -11.67 18.41 1.64
N ASN A 194 -11.86 17.14 1.94
CA ASN A 194 -12.34 16.14 1.00
C ASN A 194 -13.22 15.11 1.70
N TYR A 195 -14.26 14.66 1.01
CA TYR A 195 -15.13 13.57 1.42
C TYR A 195 -15.32 12.62 0.24
N ARG A 196 -15.21 11.32 0.48
CA ARG A 196 -15.44 10.27 -0.51
C ARG A 196 -16.39 9.21 0.04
N TYR A 197 -17.29 8.73 -0.82
CA TYR A 197 -18.22 7.64 -0.55
C TYR A 197 -18.19 6.62 -1.69
N SER A 198 -18.08 5.35 -1.37
CA SER A 198 -18.02 4.24 -2.34
C SER A 198 -19.36 3.97 -3.00
N THR A 199 -19.33 3.72 -4.30
CA THR A 199 -20.45 3.22 -5.10
C THR A 199 -20.12 1.86 -5.74
N VAL A 200 -19.09 1.16 -5.27
CA VAL A 200 -18.61 -0.13 -5.83
C VAL A 200 -19.73 -1.18 -5.89
N GLY A 201 -20.66 -1.18 -4.94
CA GLY A 201 -21.84 -2.02 -4.96
C GLY A 201 -22.72 -1.87 -6.22
N LEU A 202 -22.68 -0.73 -6.91
CA LEU A 202 -23.37 -0.56 -8.20
C LEU A 202 -22.73 -1.38 -9.31
N LEU A 203 -21.41 -1.50 -9.31
CA LEU A 203 -20.69 -2.35 -10.28
C LEU A 203 -21.02 -3.83 -10.06
N GLY A 204 -21.16 -4.25 -8.79
CA GLY A 204 -21.61 -5.59 -8.44
C GLY A 204 -23.00 -5.89 -9.05
N GLN A 205 -23.95 -4.96 -8.94
CA GLN A 205 -25.27 -5.07 -9.57
C GLN A 205 -25.21 -5.12 -11.12
N MET A 206 -24.14 -4.58 -11.72
CA MET A 206 -23.89 -4.64 -13.17
C MET A 206 -23.17 -5.94 -13.59
N GLY A 207 -22.95 -6.88 -12.67
CA GLY A 207 -22.33 -8.18 -12.93
C GLY A 207 -20.80 -8.20 -12.84
N VAL A 208 -20.17 -7.17 -12.26
CA VAL A 208 -18.74 -7.20 -11.93
C VAL A 208 -18.60 -7.91 -10.59
N ASP A 209 -17.98 -9.08 -10.60
CA ASP A 209 -17.71 -9.83 -9.39
C ASP A 209 -16.45 -9.30 -8.71
N PHE A 210 -16.62 -8.62 -7.58
CA PHE A 210 -15.55 -8.19 -6.69
C PHE A 210 -15.34 -9.16 -5.51
N GLY A 211 -16.10 -10.25 -5.47
CA GLY A 211 -16.06 -11.22 -4.39
C GLY A 211 -16.70 -10.74 -3.09
N GLY A 212 -17.73 -9.92 -3.14
CA GLY A 212 -18.48 -9.48 -1.96
C GLY A 212 -19.82 -8.85 -2.34
N ASP A 213 -20.84 -9.10 -1.53
CA ASP A 213 -22.20 -8.64 -1.81
C ASP A 213 -22.39 -7.15 -1.54
N LYS A 214 -21.73 -6.62 -0.51
CA LYS A 214 -21.90 -5.23 -0.07
C LYS A 214 -20.57 -4.59 0.34
N ILE A 215 -19.78 -4.22 -0.64
CA ILE A 215 -18.53 -3.46 -0.39
C ILE A 215 -18.87 -1.99 -0.25
N THR A 216 -18.59 -1.41 0.91
CA THR A 216 -18.74 0.04 1.14
C THR A 216 -17.50 0.60 1.79
N TYR A 217 -17.13 1.83 1.40
CA TYR A 217 -16.12 2.61 2.11
C TYR A 217 -16.46 4.10 2.06
N GLN A 218 -15.98 4.84 3.04
CA GLN A 218 -16.09 6.29 3.06
C GLN A 218 -14.91 6.91 3.80
N ASP A 219 -14.50 8.09 3.33
CA ASP A 219 -13.39 8.84 3.88
C ASP A 219 -13.74 10.30 4.06
N VAL A 220 -13.17 10.89 5.10
CA VAL A 220 -13.12 12.34 5.29
C VAL A 220 -11.68 12.75 5.59
N LEU A 221 -11.23 13.81 4.96
CA LEU A 221 -9.90 14.35 5.14
C LEU A 221 -9.96 15.86 5.20
N ALA A 222 -9.14 16.44 6.08
CA ALA A 222 -8.88 17.86 6.13
C ALA A 222 -7.40 18.13 6.37
N GLU A 223 -6.84 19.11 5.65
CA GLU A 223 -5.49 19.61 5.87
C GLU A 223 -5.51 21.13 5.89
N TYR A 224 -4.90 21.70 6.93
CA TYR A 224 -4.59 23.12 7.01
C TYR A 224 -3.08 23.30 6.91
N LYS A 225 -2.67 24.20 6.01
CA LYS A 225 -1.26 24.55 5.77
C LYS A 225 -1.09 26.04 5.90
N THR A 226 -0.06 26.47 6.59
CA THR A 226 0.27 27.90 6.73
C THR A 226 1.77 28.13 6.77
N LYS A 227 2.19 29.29 6.31
CA LYS A 227 3.57 29.76 6.46
C LYS A 227 3.64 30.74 7.64
N TRP A 228 4.55 30.45 8.53
CA TRP A 228 4.88 31.34 9.66
C TRP A 228 6.37 31.63 9.64
N ARG A 229 6.73 32.88 9.25
CA ARG A 229 8.11 33.25 8.91
C ARG A 229 8.64 32.34 7.79
N ASP A 230 9.78 31.70 8.01
CA ASP A 230 10.44 30.77 7.07
C ASP A 230 10.02 29.30 7.29
N GLN A 231 9.00 29.07 8.10
CA GLN A 231 8.49 27.74 8.42
C GLN A 231 7.16 27.48 7.70
N GLU A 232 6.98 26.27 7.19
CA GLU A 232 5.69 25.74 6.77
C GLU A 232 5.14 24.85 7.89
N ILE A 233 3.93 25.12 8.33
CA ILE A 233 3.20 24.34 9.34
C ILE A 233 2.04 23.67 8.66
N ILE A 234 1.92 22.35 8.82
CA ILE A 234 0.89 21.51 8.23
C ILE A 234 0.18 20.74 9.35
N VAL A 235 -1.14 20.77 9.34
CA VAL A 235 -1.98 19.94 10.22
C VAL A 235 -2.91 19.12 9.35
N THR A 236 -2.81 17.81 9.43
CA THR A 236 -3.62 16.86 8.65
C THR A 236 -4.44 15.97 9.57
N CYS A 237 -5.67 15.71 9.18
CA CYS A 237 -6.56 14.73 9.82
C CYS A 237 -7.31 13.96 8.74
N ALA A 238 -7.23 12.63 8.78
CA ALA A 238 -7.93 11.73 7.89
C ALA A 238 -8.64 10.64 8.71
N TYR A 239 -9.83 10.27 8.27
CA TYR A 239 -10.60 9.16 8.81
C TYR A 239 -11.23 8.39 7.66
N GLY A 240 -11.12 7.06 7.70
CA GLY A 240 -11.75 6.16 6.76
C GLY A 240 -12.42 5.00 7.46
N LYS A 241 -13.55 4.55 6.91
CA LYS A 241 -14.17 3.29 7.33
C LYS A 241 -14.62 2.50 6.13
N SER A 242 -14.61 1.18 6.28
CA SER A 242 -15.06 0.25 5.25
C SER A 242 -15.76 -0.96 5.87
N SER A 243 -16.64 -1.56 5.10
CA SER A 243 -17.27 -2.84 5.43
C SER A 243 -17.46 -3.66 4.16
N ASN A 244 -17.41 -4.97 4.32
CA ASN A 244 -17.70 -5.90 3.26
C ASN A 244 -18.45 -7.08 3.87
N ASN A 245 -19.59 -7.44 3.28
CA ASN A 245 -20.38 -8.58 3.67
C ASN A 245 -20.42 -9.54 2.49
N PHE A 246 -20.25 -10.80 2.79
CA PHE A 246 -20.23 -11.87 1.82
C PHE A 246 -21.09 -13.02 2.33
N GLU A 247 -22.09 -13.44 1.58
CA GLU A 247 -22.97 -14.57 1.89
C GLU A 247 -22.97 -15.56 0.72
N ARG A 248 -22.72 -16.83 1.02
CA ARG A 248 -22.84 -17.93 0.07
C ARG A 248 -23.81 -18.98 0.59
N GLN A 249 -24.64 -19.49 -0.28
CA GLN A 249 -25.56 -20.56 0.03
C GLN A 249 -25.42 -21.66 -1.03
N LEU A 250 -25.25 -22.88 -0.60
CA LEU A 250 -25.34 -24.06 -1.44
C LEU A 250 -26.63 -24.81 -1.08
N LEU A 251 -27.51 -24.95 -2.04
CA LEU A 251 -28.71 -25.80 -1.92
C LEU A 251 -28.42 -27.11 -2.64
N GLN A 252 -28.10 -28.16 -1.90
CA GLN A 252 -28.03 -29.48 -2.45
C GLN A 252 -29.44 -30.09 -2.40
N SER A 253 -30.06 -30.32 -3.56
CA SER A 253 -31.30 -31.04 -3.68
C SER A 253 -31.00 -32.49 -4.07
N ASP A 254 -30.79 -33.33 -3.11
CA ASP A 254 -30.93 -34.76 -3.34
C ASP A 254 -32.33 -35.23 -2.93
N SER A 255 -32.86 -36.26 -3.56
CA SER A 255 -34.27 -36.62 -3.58
C SER A 255 -34.91 -36.98 -2.23
N SER A 256 -34.24 -36.81 -1.11
CA SER A 256 -34.75 -37.15 0.23
C SER A 256 -34.45 -36.17 1.35
N ALA A 257 -33.54 -35.21 1.17
CA ALA A 257 -33.32 -34.16 2.14
C ALA A 257 -32.73 -32.90 1.45
N THR A 258 -33.16 -31.72 1.86
CA THR A 258 -32.58 -30.43 1.39
C THR A 258 -31.56 -30.01 2.42
N PHE A 259 -30.30 -30.24 2.13
CA PHE A 259 -29.19 -29.69 2.95
C PHE A 259 -28.94 -28.24 2.54
N LYS A 260 -28.82 -27.36 3.51
CA LYS A 260 -28.50 -25.96 3.29
C LYS A 260 -27.18 -25.65 3.98
N GLU A 261 -26.17 -25.43 3.18
CA GLU A 261 -24.89 -24.93 3.67
C GLU A 261 -24.84 -23.43 3.46
N ILE A 262 -24.48 -22.69 4.50
CA ILE A 262 -24.36 -21.23 4.46
C ILE A 262 -23.00 -20.86 4.98
N GLN A 263 -22.33 -20.00 4.23
CA GLN A 263 -21.15 -19.30 4.66
C GLN A 263 -21.44 -17.80 4.65
N ASP A 264 -21.24 -17.17 5.80
CA ASP A 264 -21.42 -15.74 5.99
C ASP A 264 -20.14 -15.14 6.56
N ILE A 265 -19.64 -14.08 5.90
CA ILE A 265 -18.42 -13.39 6.32
C ILE A 265 -18.70 -11.90 6.37
N GLU A 266 -18.46 -11.31 7.53
CA GLU A 266 -18.53 -9.87 7.74
C GLU A 266 -17.14 -9.31 8.05
N LEU A 267 -16.75 -8.29 7.29
CA LEU A 267 -15.51 -7.56 7.52
C LEU A 267 -15.82 -6.09 7.78
N TYR A 268 -15.12 -5.53 8.74
CA TYR A 268 -15.18 -4.12 9.08
C TYR A 268 -13.79 -3.57 9.35
N ALA A 269 -13.50 -2.37 8.87
CA ALA A 269 -12.29 -1.65 9.22
C ALA A 269 -12.54 -0.15 9.38
N GLN A 270 -11.77 0.46 10.28
CA GLN A 270 -11.67 1.90 10.42
C GLN A 270 -10.20 2.32 10.57
N ASN A 271 -9.89 3.47 9.98
CA ASN A 271 -8.55 4.03 9.98
C ASN A 271 -8.61 5.50 10.39
N ILE A 272 -7.66 5.92 11.23
CA ILE A 272 -7.42 7.31 11.58
C ILE A 272 -5.95 7.62 11.28
N ALA A 273 -5.67 8.75 10.66
CA ALA A 273 -4.32 9.27 10.52
C ALA A 273 -4.31 10.78 10.74
N THR A 274 -3.45 11.25 11.64
CA THR A 274 -3.28 12.67 11.93
C THR A 274 -1.79 13.00 11.90
N ALA A 275 -1.43 14.18 11.42
CA ALA A 275 -0.05 14.65 11.41
C ALA A 275 0.05 16.15 11.68
N LEU A 276 1.08 16.54 12.43
CA LEU A 276 1.56 17.90 12.58
C LEU A 276 3.00 17.96 12.04
N SER A 277 3.23 18.69 10.97
CA SER A 277 4.56 18.84 10.37
C SER A 277 4.99 20.30 10.37
N ILE A 278 6.20 20.55 10.81
CA ILE A 278 6.86 21.86 10.76
C ILE A 278 8.14 21.70 9.94
N SER A 279 8.27 22.45 8.87
CA SER A 279 9.43 22.35 7.99
C SER A 279 9.93 23.71 7.55
N GLY A 280 11.25 23.81 7.40
CA GLY A 280 11.96 24.94 6.82
C GLY A 280 12.92 24.46 5.73
N PHE A 281 13.81 25.34 5.30
CA PHE A 281 14.73 25.06 4.19
C PHE A 281 15.59 23.80 4.40
N ASN A 282 16.08 23.58 5.61
CA ASN A 282 17.05 22.52 5.91
C ASN A 282 16.65 21.61 7.08
N HIS A 283 15.36 21.59 7.45
CA HIS A 283 14.86 20.75 8.54
C HIS A 283 13.38 20.44 8.39
N ARG A 284 12.97 19.37 9.01
CA ARG A 284 11.57 18.99 9.22
C ARG A 284 11.42 18.32 10.57
N LEU A 285 10.29 18.55 11.20
CA LEU A 285 9.82 17.80 12.36
C LEU A 285 8.35 17.47 12.13
N THR A 286 8.01 16.19 12.17
CA THR A 286 6.65 15.69 11.99
C THR A 286 6.29 14.79 13.15
N LEU A 287 5.16 15.05 13.78
CA LEU A 287 4.52 14.16 14.75
C LEU A 287 3.25 13.61 14.11
N ALA A 288 3.09 12.29 14.07
CA ALA A 288 1.90 11.63 13.54
C ALA A 288 1.34 10.64 14.55
N TYR A 289 0.02 10.53 14.57
CA TYR A 289 -0.69 9.45 15.23
C TYR A 289 -1.62 8.77 14.24
N SER A 290 -1.61 7.46 14.22
CA SER A 290 -2.52 6.67 13.42
C SER A 290 -3.07 5.49 14.20
N SER A 291 -4.29 5.10 13.87
CA SER A 291 -4.96 3.93 14.44
C SER A 291 -5.67 3.18 13.34
N ARG A 292 -5.54 1.88 13.35
CA ARG A 292 -6.28 0.95 12.51
C ARG A 292 -6.97 -0.08 13.38
N ASP A 293 -8.25 -0.31 13.09
CA ASP A 293 -9.07 -1.30 13.77
C ASP A 293 -9.79 -2.12 12.70
N GLU A 294 -9.56 -3.42 12.69
CA GLU A 294 -10.16 -4.37 11.77
C GLU A 294 -10.81 -5.51 12.54
N ASN A 295 -12.01 -5.88 12.09
CA ASN A 295 -12.73 -7.01 12.59
C ASN A 295 -13.25 -7.88 11.45
N ARG A 296 -13.15 -9.18 11.63
CA ARG A 296 -13.72 -10.17 10.73
C ARG A 296 -14.47 -11.21 11.53
N GLU A 297 -15.69 -11.44 11.13
CA GLU A 297 -16.52 -12.51 11.63
C GLU A 297 -16.86 -13.46 10.49
N SER A 298 -16.81 -14.76 10.75
CA SER A 298 -17.20 -15.79 9.80
C SER A 298 -18.09 -16.81 10.48
N ARG A 299 -19.17 -17.16 9.81
CA ARG A 299 -20.07 -18.26 10.21
C ARG A 299 -20.13 -19.25 9.08
N TYR A 300 -19.95 -20.50 9.44
CA TYR A 300 -20.15 -21.63 8.54
C TYR A 300 -21.18 -22.56 9.15
N MET A 301 -22.24 -22.85 8.43
CA MET A 301 -23.34 -23.70 8.89
C MET A 301 -23.51 -24.84 7.88
N TRP A 302 -23.51 -26.06 8.38
CA TRP A 302 -23.83 -27.26 7.61
C TRP A 302 -24.72 -28.17 8.45
N ASP A 303 -25.83 -28.61 7.89
CA ASP A 303 -26.87 -29.39 8.58
C ASP A 303 -27.30 -28.71 9.89
N ASP A 304 -27.10 -29.40 11.02
CA ASP A 304 -27.41 -28.91 12.36
C ASP A 304 -26.19 -28.35 13.11
N GLU A 305 -25.03 -28.29 12.45
CA GLU A 305 -23.79 -27.80 13.05
C GLU A 305 -23.47 -26.38 12.55
N SER A 306 -22.81 -25.62 13.38
CA SER A 306 -22.33 -24.29 13.02
C SER A 306 -20.97 -24.01 13.62
N GLU A 307 -20.12 -23.36 12.85
CA GLU A 307 -18.82 -22.86 13.31
C GLU A 307 -18.80 -21.34 13.17
N PHE A 308 -18.29 -20.69 14.21
CA PHE A 308 -18.12 -19.24 14.25
C PHE A 308 -16.67 -18.93 14.56
N THR A 309 -16.09 -18.01 13.79
CA THR A 309 -14.76 -17.45 14.08
C THR A 309 -14.83 -15.92 14.05
N SER A 310 -14.10 -15.27 14.94
CA SER A 310 -13.95 -13.83 14.97
C SER A 310 -12.49 -13.48 15.18
N SER A 311 -11.97 -12.57 14.35
CA SER A 311 -10.61 -12.07 14.46
C SER A 311 -10.61 -10.55 14.55
N GLN A 312 -9.81 -10.00 15.44
CA GLN A 312 -9.65 -8.56 15.60
C GLN A 312 -8.17 -8.18 15.57
N LEU A 313 -7.89 -7.10 14.86
CA LEU A 313 -6.61 -6.41 14.85
C LEU A 313 -6.84 -4.95 15.23
N THR A 314 -6.20 -4.51 16.29
CA THR A 314 -6.06 -3.08 16.59
C THR A 314 -4.58 -2.71 16.57
N GLU A 315 -4.21 -1.79 15.71
CA GLU A 315 -2.85 -1.24 15.58
C GLU A 315 -2.87 0.26 15.84
N ASN A 316 -2.01 0.74 16.74
CA ASN A 316 -1.80 2.16 16.98
C ASN A 316 -0.32 2.49 16.80
N ILE A 317 -0.03 3.58 16.09
CA ILE A 317 1.33 4.08 15.90
C ILE A 317 1.36 5.56 16.27
N LEU A 318 2.21 5.91 17.24
CA LEU A 318 2.64 7.29 17.49
C LEU A 318 4.07 7.45 16.97
N SER A 319 4.26 8.31 15.98
CA SER A 319 5.51 8.46 15.25
C SER A 319 6.03 9.89 15.32
N LEU A 320 7.31 10.03 15.60
CA LEU A 320 8.05 11.27 15.50
C LEU A 320 9.16 11.10 14.46
N TYR A 321 9.14 11.94 13.43
CA TYR A 321 10.21 12.04 12.45
C TYR A 321 10.82 13.43 12.45
N GLY A 322 12.13 13.52 12.47
CA GLY A 322 12.82 14.79 12.33
C GLY A 322 14.17 14.66 11.63
N TYR A 323 14.54 15.70 10.89
CA TYR A 323 15.89 15.82 10.36
C TYR A 323 16.37 17.28 10.33
N LYS A 324 17.68 17.42 10.32
CA LYS A 324 18.39 18.66 10.07
C LYS A 324 19.55 18.41 9.13
N THR A 325 19.73 19.27 8.13
CA THR A 325 20.87 19.24 7.20
C THR A 325 21.71 20.51 7.36
N TRP A 326 23.00 20.35 7.15
CA TRP A 326 23.96 21.43 7.02
C TRP A 326 24.83 21.17 5.81
N GLU A 327 24.94 22.13 4.94
CA GLU A 327 25.69 22.05 3.70
C GLU A 327 26.93 22.95 3.79
N THR A 328 28.07 22.42 3.38
CA THR A 328 29.30 23.15 3.19
C THR A 328 29.87 22.87 1.79
N ASP A 329 30.86 23.60 1.36
CA ASP A 329 31.45 23.40 0.03
C ASP A 329 31.94 21.96 -0.23
N LYS A 330 32.35 21.26 0.82
CA LYS A 330 32.98 19.93 0.70
C LYS A 330 32.20 18.80 1.36
N ILE A 331 31.47 19.10 2.43
CA ILE A 331 30.83 18.07 3.26
C ILE A 331 29.44 18.53 3.63
N ASP A 332 28.48 17.67 3.38
CA ASP A 332 27.10 17.81 3.81
C ASP A 332 26.86 16.91 5.01
N TYR A 333 26.17 17.43 6.00
CA TYR A 333 25.81 16.71 7.22
C TYR A 333 24.30 16.57 7.29
N LYS A 334 23.81 15.38 7.61
CA LYS A 334 22.41 15.16 7.93
C LYS A 334 22.29 14.33 9.19
N ILE A 335 21.49 14.82 10.13
CA ILE A 335 21.07 14.06 11.30
C ILE A 335 19.57 13.86 11.19
N SER A 336 19.09 12.66 11.41
CA SER A 336 17.66 12.36 11.47
C SER A 336 17.34 11.41 12.61
N LEU A 337 16.08 11.44 13.04
CA LEU A 337 15.52 10.56 14.04
C LEU A 337 14.14 10.10 13.59
N ASN A 338 13.92 8.79 13.63
CA ASN A 338 12.60 8.19 13.67
C ASN A 338 12.39 7.58 15.04
N ALA A 339 11.27 7.89 15.69
CA ALA A 339 10.88 7.31 16.96
C ALA A 339 9.41 6.89 16.84
N ASN A 340 9.15 5.59 16.93
CA ASN A 340 7.83 5.01 16.74
C ASN A 340 7.44 4.23 17.99
N GLN A 341 6.30 4.55 18.55
CA GLN A 341 5.65 3.74 19.57
C GLN A 341 4.53 2.97 18.90
N TYR A 342 4.65 1.66 18.92
CA TYR A 342 3.65 0.72 18.43
C TYR A 342 2.84 0.17 19.59
N SER A 343 1.54 -0.05 19.36
CA SER A 343 0.66 -0.78 20.25
C SER A 343 -0.27 -1.65 19.43
N TYR A 344 -0.27 -2.93 19.70
CA TYR A 344 -1.09 -3.93 19.02
C TYR A 344 -1.97 -4.64 20.04
N ASP A 345 -3.20 -4.93 19.63
CA ASP A 345 -4.10 -5.89 20.27
C ASP A 345 -4.68 -6.78 19.18
N ILE A 346 -4.27 -8.04 19.17
CA ILE A 346 -4.61 -9.02 18.13
C ILE A 346 -5.12 -10.27 18.81
N PHE A 347 -6.35 -10.66 18.50
CA PHE A 347 -6.91 -11.88 19.06
C PHE A 347 -7.88 -12.57 18.11
N ASP A 348 -8.07 -13.87 18.34
CA ASP A 348 -9.04 -14.71 17.66
C ASP A 348 -9.98 -15.38 18.67
N VAL A 349 -11.21 -15.59 18.25
CA VAL A 349 -12.23 -16.41 18.93
C VAL A 349 -12.70 -17.48 17.96
N ASN A 350 -12.78 -18.73 18.43
CA ASN A 350 -13.24 -19.83 17.61
C ASN A 350 -14.23 -20.70 18.41
N SER A 351 -15.39 -20.98 17.83
CA SER A 351 -16.47 -21.75 18.49
C SER A 351 -16.11 -23.21 18.82
N ARG A 352 -15.08 -23.76 18.19
CA ARG A 352 -14.56 -25.11 18.53
C ARG A 352 -13.96 -25.16 19.93
N TYR A 353 -13.59 -24.02 20.49
CA TYR A 353 -12.94 -23.93 21.80
C TYR A 353 -13.86 -23.15 22.76
N PHE A 354 -14.87 -23.85 23.27
CA PHE A 354 -15.78 -23.29 24.27
C PHE A 354 -15.28 -23.57 25.68
N ASP A 355 -15.10 -22.52 26.47
CA ASP A 355 -14.77 -22.66 27.91
C ASP A 355 -16.06 -22.83 28.74
N SER A 356 -16.32 -24.05 29.18
CA SER A 356 -17.49 -24.38 29.97
C SER A 356 -17.50 -23.74 31.37
N ILE A 357 -16.34 -23.30 31.89
CA ILE A 357 -16.21 -22.64 33.18
C ILE A 357 -16.63 -21.18 33.07
N LEU A 358 -16.17 -20.52 32.02
CA LEU A 358 -16.51 -19.11 31.75
C LEU A 358 -17.86 -18.96 31.05
N ASN A 359 -18.44 -20.04 30.55
CA ASN A 359 -19.64 -20.05 29.70
C ASN A 359 -19.50 -19.11 28.50
N ASP A 360 -18.31 -19.10 27.88
CA ASP A 360 -17.95 -18.26 26.75
C ASP A 360 -16.92 -18.98 25.84
N PHE A 361 -16.72 -18.48 24.63
CA PHE A 361 -15.70 -19.01 23.73
C PHE A 361 -14.29 -18.60 24.20
N TYR A 362 -13.33 -19.51 24.02
CA TYR A 362 -11.96 -19.22 24.37
C TYR A 362 -11.39 -18.15 23.44
N LYS A 363 -10.87 -17.06 24.02
CA LYS A 363 -10.22 -15.97 23.31
C LYS A 363 -8.71 -16.23 23.27
N PHE A 364 -8.18 -16.42 22.08
CA PHE A 364 -6.75 -16.58 21.85
C PHE A 364 -6.12 -15.20 21.65
N ILE A 365 -5.33 -14.74 22.61
CA ILE A 365 -4.54 -13.52 22.47
C ILE A 365 -3.30 -13.87 21.66
N LEU A 366 -3.22 -13.37 20.43
CA LEU A 366 -2.12 -13.61 19.52
C LEU A 366 -0.96 -12.65 19.80
N PHE A 367 -1.30 -11.39 20.05
CA PHE A 367 -0.32 -10.36 20.36
C PHE A 367 -1.01 -9.18 21.05
N ASP A 368 -0.67 -8.90 22.30
CA ASP A 368 -1.11 -7.74 23.07
C ASP A 368 0.13 -7.11 23.69
N ASN A 369 0.72 -6.16 22.99
CA ASN A 369 1.94 -5.50 23.43
C ASN A 369 2.13 -4.10 22.86
N ALA A 370 2.93 -3.31 23.56
CA ALA A 370 3.38 -2.00 23.12
C ALA A 370 4.90 -1.89 23.25
N TYR A 371 5.56 -1.36 22.22
CA TYR A 371 7.00 -1.19 22.24
C TYR A 371 7.42 0.11 21.54
N LEU A 372 8.60 0.58 21.92
CA LEU A 372 9.25 1.74 21.33
C LEU A 372 10.36 1.29 20.39
N GLU A 373 10.43 1.88 19.20
CA GLU A 373 11.51 1.73 18.24
C GLU A 373 12.13 3.10 17.97
N LEU A 374 13.45 3.21 18.13
CA LEU A 374 14.21 4.41 17.87
C LEU A 374 15.24 4.16 16.77
N ARG A 375 15.33 5.08 15.81
CA ARG A 375 16.28 5.03 14.70
C ARG A 375 16.96 6.39 14.49
N PRO A 376 17.90 6.77 15.33
CA PRO A 376 18.78 7.88 15.04
C PRO A 376 19.71 7.54 13.87
N ARG A 377 19.94 8.50 12.97
CA ARG A 377 20.83 8.33 11.80
C ARG A 377 21.71 9.55 11.63
N VAL A 378 22.94 9.30 11.28
CA VAL A 378 23.93 10.33 10.89
C VAL A 378 24.45 9.99 9.48
N THR A 379 24.45 10.98 8.60
CA THR A 379 24.98 10.88 7.24
C THR A 379 26.00 11.99 7.00
N LEU A 380 27.12 11.62 6.41
CA LEU A 380 28.16 12.53 5.95
C LEU A 380 28.27 12.36 4.42
N GLY A 381 27.98 13.40 3.68
CA GLY A 381 28.14 13.46 2.23
C GLY A 381 29.40 14.21 1.88
N TRP A 382 30.38 13.56 1.27
CA TRP A 382 31.59 14.20 0.76
C TRP A 382 31.44 14.56 -0.71
N ASN A 383 31.41 15.84 -1.01
CA ASN A 383 31.38 16.39 -2.37
C ASN A 383 32.77 16.22 -3.00
N ILE A 384 32.99 15.11 -3.73
CA ILE A 384 34.25 14.84 -4.44
C ILE A 384 34.47 15.91 -5.52
N ASN A 385 33.40 16.27 -6.22
CA ASN A 385 33.30 17.41 -7.14
C ASN A 385 31.82 17.79 -7.31
N GLU A 386 31.53 18.79 -8.16
CA GLU A 386 30.17 19.31 -8.40
C GLU A 386 29.13 18.24 -8.85
N ASN A 387 29.60 17.11 -9.35
CA ASN A 387 28.75 16.05 -9.92
C ASN A 387 28.89 14.70 -9.21
N GLN A 388 29.64 14.61 -8.12
CA GLN A 388 29.95 13.35 -7.46
C GLN A 388 29.96 13.51 -5.94
N ILE A 389 29.14 12.69 -5.29
CA ILE A 389 28.99 12.68 -3.82
C ILE A 389 29.21 11.24 -3.33
N LEU A 390 30.08 11.10 -2.36
CA LEU A 390 30.24 9.89 -1.57
C LEU A 390 29.60 10.11 -0.20
N SER A 391 28.56 9.37 0.11
CA SER A 391 27.91 9.47 1.42
C SER A 391 28.23 8.23 2.24
N ILE A 392 28.59 8.44 3.49
CA ILE A 392 28.78 7.39 4.48
C ILE A 392 27.99 7.75 5.73
N GLY A 393 27.54 6.76 6.44
CA GLY A 393 26.82 6.98 7.68
C GLY A 393 26.40 5.72 8.37
N SER A 394 25.64 5.90 9.42
CA SER A 394 25.07 4.82 10.18
C SER A 394 23.75 5.25 10.78
N SER A 395 22.81 4.31 10.89
CA SER A 395 21.68 4.43 11.81
C SER A 395 21.85 3.45 12.96
N ALA A 396 21.20 3.70 14.08
CA ALA A 396 21.00 2.68 15.09
C ALA A 396 19.55 2.19 15.03
N PHE A 397 19.34 0.91 15.26
CA PHE A 397 18.05 0.31 15.53
C PHE A 397 17.99 -0.05 17.00
N ILE A 398 17.07 0.55 17.73
CA ILE A 398 16.90 0.33 19.17
C ILE A 398 15.42 -0.01 19.40
N GLN A 399 15.14 -1.17 19.94
CA GLN A 399 13.80 -1.66 20.19
C GLN A 399 13.63 -2.11 21.65
N SER A 400 12.55 -1.63 22.30
CA SER A 400 12.31 -1.92 23.70
C SER A 400 11.71 -3.31 23.94
N TYR A 401 11.10 -3.95 22.94
CA TYR A 401 10.43 -5.25 23.09
C TYR A 401 11.42 -6.36 23.47
N ASN A 402 12.51 -6.48 22.72
CA ASN A 402 13.56 -7.46 22.97
C ASN A 402 14.81 -6.85 23.63
N ASN A 403 14.79 -5.55 23.94
CA ASN A 403 15.97 -4.76 24.36
C ASN A 403 17.10 -4.80 23.31
N ASP A 404 16.76 -4.84 22.05
CA ASP A 404 17.69 -4.91 20.94
C ASP A 404 18.32 -3.55 20.64
N ALA A 405 19.62 -3.53 20.35
CA ALA A 405 20.33 -2.36 19.89
C ALA A 405 21.40 -2.76 18.86
N TYR A 406 21.26 -2.28 17.64
CA TYR A 406 22.16 -2.59 16.53
C TYR A 406 22.62 -1.31 15.82
N LEU A 407 23.85 -1.33 15.35
CA LEU A 407 24.40 -0.28 14.49
C LEU A 407 24.31 -0.75 13.03
N LEU A 408 23.72 0.09 12.18
CA LEU A 408 23.38 -0.20 10.78
C LEU A 408 24.18 0.72 9.85
N PRO A 409 25.36 0.31 9.39
CA PRO A 409 26.20 1.11 8.52
C PRO A 409 25.66 1.15 7.09
N PHE A 410 25.99 2.23 6.39
CA PHE A 410 25.75 2.36 4.96
C PHE A 410 26.83 3.19 4.28
N ILE A 411 26.97 2.96 2.98
CA ILE A 411 27.77 3.76 2.06
C ILE A 411 27.02 3.92 0.76
N SER A 412 27.02 5.10 0.18
CA SER A 412 26.50 5.33 -1.16
C SER A 412 27.38 6.28 -1.95
N TYR A 413 27.47 6.00 -3.24
CA TYR A 413 28.06 6.89 -4.21
C TYR A 413 26.98 7.31 -5.20
N THR A 414 26.88 8.60 -5.45
CA THR A 414 26.01 9.13 -6.50
C THR A 414 26.80 10.14 -7.30
N GLY A 415 26.82 9.96 -8.61
CA GLY A 415 27.57 10.87 -9.44
C GLY A 415 27.43 10.64 -10.93
N LYS A 416 28.02 11.54 -11.69
CA LYS A 416 28.03 11.46 -13.14
C LYS A 416 29.39 10.94 -13.62
N ILE A 417 29.39 9.78 -14.27
CA ILE A 417 30.56 9.20 -14.89
C ILE A 417 30.37 9.33 -16.41
N ASN A 418 31.17 10.15 -17.05
CA ASN A 418 30.99 10.60 -18.44
C ASN A 418 29.60 11.25 -18.62
N SER A 419 28.72 10.62 -19.39
CA SER A 419 27.35 11.09 -19.65
C SER A 419 26.27 10.32 -18.90
N TYR A 420 26.65 9.35 -18.02
CA TYR A 420 25.73 8.50 -17.28
C TYR A 420 25.69 8.91 -15.82
N ASN A 421 24.50 9.02 -15.27
CA ASN A 421 24.33 9.08 -13.83
C ASN A 421 24.54 7.68 -13.27
N THR A 422 25.36 7.55 -12.27
CA THR A 422 25.69 6.29 -11.61
C THR A 422 25.42 6.42 -10.13
N SER A 423 24.74 5.45 -9.54
CA SER A 423 24.53 5.35 -8.11
C SER A 423 24.83 3.95 -7.64
N LEU A 424 25.60 3.85 -6.57
CA LEU A 424 25.90 2.61 -5.86
C LEU A 424 25.46 2.78 -4.40
N ILE A 425 24.69 1.84 -3.88
CA ILE A 425 24.22 1.82 -2.49
C ILE A 425 24.55 0.47 -1.88
N ILE A 426 25.20 0.49 -0.73
CA ILE A 426 25.39 -0.67 0.15
C ILE A 426 24.90 -0.23 1.52
N GLN A 427 23.86 -0.90 2.01
CA GLN A 427 23.27 -0.56 3.30
C GLN A 427 22.91 -1.80 4.10
N ASN A 428 23.10 -1.69 5.40
CA ASN A 428 22.48 -2.59 6.35
C ASN A 428 21.22 -1.96 6.91
N ASP A 429 20.16 -2.73 7.01
CA ASP A 429 18.91 -2.32 7.65
C ASP A 429 18.35 -3.46 8.49
N ARG A 430 17.47 -3.12 9.42
CA ARG A 430 16.82 -4.07 10.31
C ARG A 430 15.38 -3.66 10.52
N GLN A 431 14.47 -4.61 10.53
CA GLN A 431 13.06 -4.37 10.72
C GLN A 431 12.48 -5.32 11.76
N SER A 432 11.66 -4.76 12.66
CA SER A 432 10.89 -5.57 13.60
C SER A 432 10.01 -6.55 12.84
N VAL A 433 9.96 -7.79 13.28
CA VAL A 433 9.05 -8.79 12.72
C VAL A 433 7.63 -8.30 12.91
N SER A 434 6.87 -8.24 11.83
CA SER A 434 5.48 -7.81 11.91
C SER A 434 4.62 -8.85 12.64
N PRO A 435 3.53 -8.46 13.31
CA PRO A 435 2.60 -9.40 13.90
C PRO A 435 2.05 -10.45 12.92
N GLU A 436 1.95 -10.14 11.63
CA GLU A 436 1.59 -11.10 10.57
C GLU A 436 2.57 -12.26 10.47
N LEU A 437 3.86 -11.98 10.65
CA LEU A 437 4.91 -12.99 10.66
C LEU A 437 5.02 -13.74 12.00
N LEU A 438 4.56 -13.13 13.08
CA LEU A 438 4.55 -13.76 14.41
C LEU A 438 3.42 -14.78 14.59
N GLY A 439 2.61 -15.01 13.59
CA GLY A 439 1.60 -16.05 13.61
C GLY A 439 0.21 -15.52 13.88
N MET A 440 -0.16 -14.41 13.29
CA MET A 440 -1.58 -14.12 13.12
C MET A 440 -2.21 -15.34 12.48
N SER A 441 -3.06 -16.04 13.21
CA SER A 441 -3.82 -17.12 12.62
C SER A 441 -4.63 -16.54 11.48
N GLY A 442 -4.57 -17.17 10.35
CA GLY A 442 -5.62 -17.04 9.38
C GLY A 442 -6.90 -17.50 10.08
N PHE A 443 -7.99 -16.93 9.73
CA PHE A 443 -9.33 -17.10 10.21
C PHE A 443 -9.78 -18.52 10.52
N ASP A 444 -8.96 -19.48 10.31
CA ASP A 444 -9.30 -20.86 10.19
C ASP A 444 -8.81 -21.71 11.36
N GLY A 445 -8.68 -21.09 12.51
CA GLY A 445 -8.64 -21.83 13.78
C GLY A 445 -7.36 -22.58 14.10
N VAL A 446 -6.29 -22.38 13.36
CA VAL A 446 -4.97 -22.86 13.79
C VAL A 446 -4.28 -21.71 14.50
N THR A 447 -4.39 -21.72 15.80
CA THR A 447 -3.57 -20.88 16.68
C THR A 447 -2.12 -21.27 16.54
N SER A 448 -1.42 -20.58 15.74
CA SER A 448 0.01 -20.61 15.78
C SER A 448 0.46 -19.51 16.75
N PHE A 449 0.84 -19.92 17.93
CA PHE A 449 1.59 -19.05 18.81
C PHE A 449 2.89 -18.68 18.10
N GLY A 450 2.96 -17.46 17.60
CA GLY A 450 4.19 -16.92 17.11
C GLY A 450 5.24 -17.06 18.20
N ASN A 451 6.42 -17.43 17.82
CA ASN A 451 7.51 -17.46 18.75
C ASN A 451 7.77 -16.03 19.23
N SER A 452 7.34 -15.71 20.45
CA SER A 452 7.55 -14.39 21.08
C SER A 452 9.04 -14.01 21.19
N SER A 453 9.93 -14.94 20.87
CA SER A 453 11.38 -14.74 20.81
C SER A 453 11.89 -14.40 19.39
N MET A 454 11.02 -14.26 18.38
CA MET A 454 11.46 -13.82 17.04
C MET A 454 12.02 -12.41 17.10
N ASN A 455 13.26 -12.32 16.71
CA ASN A 455 14.02 -11.09 16.63
C ASN A 455 13.62 -10.28 15.38
N SER A 456 14.19 -9.11 15.24
CA SER A 456 14.11 -8.32 14.03
C SER A 456 14.86 -9.00 12.87
N ILE A 457 14.32 -8.87 11.66
CA ILE A 457 14.97 -9.33 10.42
C ILE A 457 16.09 -8.36 10.07
N ASN A 458 17.27 -8.88 9.75
CA ASN A 458 18.42 -8.11 9.30
C ASN A 458 18.55 -8.20 7.78
N SER A 459 18.85 -7.09 7.10
CA SER A 459 19.01 -7.02 5.66
C SER A 459 20.27 -6.29 5.25
N TRP A 460 21.00 -6.86 4.28
CA TRP A 460 22.03 -6.13 3.54
C TRP A 460 21.56 -5.92 2.10
N ALA A 461 21.41 -4.67 1.69
CA ALA A 461 21.00 -4.31 0.33
C ALA A 461 22.19 -3.75 -0.47
N PHE A 462 22.36 -4.29 -1.69
CA PHE A 462 23.32 -3.84 -2.68
C PHE A 462 22.56 -3.38 -3.91
N LYS A 463 22.71 -2.13 -4.32
CA LYS A 463 22.02 -1.57 -5.48
C LYS A 463 22.98 -0.78 -6.35
N LEU A 464 22.99 -1.07 -7.64
CA LEU A 464 23.73 -0.33 -8.67
C LEU A 464 22.73 0.18 -9.70
N ASP A 465 22.74 1.48 -9.98
CA ASP A 465 21.99 2.07 -11.08
C ASP A 465 22.93 2.84 -12.00
N VAL A 466 22.73 2.64 -13.30
CA VAL A 466 23.39 3.40 -14.34
C VAL A 466 22.34 3.89 -15.32
N ASN A 467 22.15 5.20 -15.40
CA ASN A 467 21.12 5.76 -16.26
C ASN A 467 21.61 6.98 -17.05
N LYS A 468 20.91 7.24 -18.13
CA LYS A 468 21.11 8.44 -18.94
C LYS A 468 19.75 8.96 -19.39
N SER A 469 19.35 10.10 -18.87
CA SER A 469 18.04 10.69 -19.16
C SER A 469 16.90 9.74 -18.82
N LYS A 470 16.24 9.15 -19.80
CA LYS A 470 15.02 8.34 -19.67
C LYS A 470 15.26 6.83 -19.80
N TYR A 471 16.49 6.37 -19.89
CA TYR A 471 16.81 4.95 -19.95
C TYR A 471 17.89 4.58 -18.94
N GLY A 472 17.79 3.39 -18.41
CA GLY A 472 18.73 2.92 -17.42
C GLY A 472 18.67 1.42 -17.17
N PHE A 473 19.67 0.99 -16.42
CA PHE A 473 19.86 -0.38 -15.98
C PHE A 473 20.15 -0.38 -14.49
N MET A 474 19.52 -1.27 -13.75
CA MET A 474 19.76 -1.48 -12.34
C MET A 474 20.08 -2.93 -12.03
N LEU A 475 20.96 -3.13 -11.05
CA LEU A 475 21.15 -4.40 -10.35
C LEU A 475 20.78 -4.22 -8.89
N PHE A 476 20.20 -5.25 -8.31
CA PHE A 476 19.92 -5.29 -6.87
C PHE A 476 20.17 -6.69 -6.30
N CYS A 477 20.54 -6.72 -5.03
CA CYS A 477 20.67 -7.93 -4.23
C CYS A 477 20.37 -7.56 -2.79
N ASN A 478 19.44 -8.28 -2.14
CA ASN A 478 19.16 -8.17 -0.72
C ASN A 478 19.44 -9.50 -0.07
N LEU A 479 20.34 -9.52 0.91
CA LEU A 479 20.60 -10.65 1.78
C LEU A 479 19.76 -10.44 3.04
N LEU A 480 18.93 -11.40 3.38
CA LEU A 480 18.03 -11.37 4.53
C LEU A 480 18.45 -12.44 5.52
N PHE A 481 18.59 -12.07 6.77
CA PHE A 481 18.98 -12.97 7.86
C PHE A 481 17.84 -12.99 8.89
N ASP A 482 17.67 -14.13 9.54
CA ASP A 482 16.61 -14.36 10.53
C ASP A 482 15.20 -14.23 9.93
N THR A 483 15.00 -14.62 8.66
CA THR A 483 13.71 -14.59 8.00
C THR A 483 12.80 -15.69 8.54
N PRO A 484 11.59 -15.35 9.03
CA PRO A 484 10.64 -16.36 9.53
C PRO A 484 10.25 -17.38 8.45
N PHE A 485 10.18 -18.66 8.81
CA PHE A 485 9.94 -19.74 7.89
C PHE A 485 9.15 -20.90 8.53
N SER A 486 8.33 -21.58 7.72
CA SER A 486 7.63 -22.81 8.08
C SER A 486 8.19 -24.01 7.31
N PRO A 487 8.93 -24.94 7.94
CA PRO A 487 9.50 -26.11 7.26
C PRO A 487 8.45 -27.07 6.69
N THR A 488 7.24 -27.07 7.23
CA THR A 488 6.17 -27.99 6.84
C THR A 488 5.43 -27.52 5.59
N SER A 489 5.20 -26.21 5.45
CA SER A 489 4.46 -25.64 4.31
C SER A 489 5.34 -24.88 3.33
N GLY A 490 6.58 -24.54 3.74
CA GLY A 490 7.48 -23.72 2.97
C GLY A 490 7.11 -22.25 2.87
N ILE A 491 6.09 -21.81 3.57
CA ILE A 491 5.74 -20.40 3.68
C ILE A 491 6.87 -19.72 4.44
N SER A 492 7.32 -18.59 3.93
CA SER A 492 8.39 -17.79 4.54
C SER A 492 8.00 -16.33 4.65
N GLY A 493 8.84 -15.57 5.35
CA GLY A 493 8.75 -14.12 5.34
C GLY A 493 8.92 -13.48 3.96
N LEU A 494 9.33 -14.22 2.93
CA LEU A 494 9.35 -13.76 1.53
C LEU A 494 8.06 -14.09 0.77
N SER A 495 7.11 -14.81 1.36
CA SER A 495 5.80 -15.05 0.78
C SER A 495 4.90 -13.83 0.99
N GLU A 496 4.04 -13.53 0.00
CA GLU A 496 3.00 -12.51 0.18
C GLU A 496 1.86 -13.07 1.03
N LEU A 497 1.93 -12.82 2.34
CA LEU A 497 1.07 -13.44 3.34
C LEU A 497 -0.40 -13.05 3.23
N GLY A 498 -0.73 -11.94 2.59
CA GLY A 498 -2.11 -11.49 2.40
C GLY A 498 -2.97 -12.42 1.55
N GLN A 499 -2.41 -13.50 1.01
CA GLN A 499 -3.11 -14.47 0.16
C GLN A 499 -2.95 -15.93 0.61
N LEU A 500 -2.17 -16.16 1.66
CA LEU A 500 -1.88 -17.51 2.14
C LEU A 500 -2.53 -17.74 3.50
N PRO A 501 -3.06 -18.95 3.78
CA PRO A 501 -3.42 -19.31 5.14
C PRO A 501 -2.17 -19.25 5.99
N ILE A 502 -2.29 -18.66 7.17
CA ILE A 502 -1.15 -18.54 8.06
C ILE A 502 -0.91 -19.89 8.72
N GLN A 503 0.25 -20.44 8.43
CA GLN A 503 0.82 -21.50 9.21
C GLN A 503 1.91 -20.94 10.12
N PRO A 504 2.17 -21.57 11.29
CA PRO A 504 3.20 -21.09 12.19
C PRO A 504 4.55 -20.99 11.48
N LEU A 505 5.11 -19.80 11.46
CA LEU A 505 6.50 -19.61 11.06
C LEU A 505 7.38 -19.86 12.30
N GLY A 506 7.59 -21.14 12.62
CA GLY A 506 8.28 -21.57 13.85
C GLY A 506 9.80 -21.65 13.74
N SER A 507 10.35 -21.46 12.55
CA SER A 507 11.78 -21.50 12.25
C SER A 507 12.24 -20.19 11.63
N ILE A 508 13.56 -19.99 11.57
CA ILE A 508 14.18 -18.86 10.86
C ILE A 508 15.18 -19.42 9.86
N GLU A 509 15.29 -18.76 8.71
CA GLU A 509 16.24 -19.08 7.65
C GLU A 509 16.79 -17.81 7.02
N ASP A 510 17.95 -17.96 6.38
CA ASP A 510 18.54 -16.92 5.57
C ASP A 510 17.92 -16.94 4.17
N ALA A 511 17.78 -15.76 3.58
CA ALA A 511 17.20 -15.63 2.26
C ALA A 511 17.94 -14.60 1.41
N ILE A 512 17.84 -14.74 0.11
CA ILE A 512 18.38 -13.79 -0.85
C ILE A 512 17.35 -13.42 -1.89
N THR A 513 17.20 -12.13 -2.18
CA THR A 513 16.50 -11.64 -3.36
C THR A 513 17.47 -10.88 -4.23
N PHE A 514 17.53 -11.18 -5.53
CA PHE A 514 18.43 -10.51 -6.44
C PHE A 514 17.81 -10.38 -7.83
N GLY A 515 18.29 -9.42 -8.61
CA GLY A 515 17.79 -9.25 -9.95
C GLY A 515 18.34 -8.06 -10.69
N SER A 516 17.74 -7.84 -11.86
CA SER A 516 18.08 -6.73 -12.76
C SER A 516 16.84 -6.06 -13.32
N LYS A 517 16.95 -4.78 -13.61
CA LYS A 517 15.89 -3.96 -14.19
C LYS A 517 16.45 -3.16 -15.36
N VAL A 518 15.69 -3.10 -16.43
CA VAL A 518 15.97 -2.24 -17.59
C VAL A 518 14.75 -1.38 -17.83
N TYR A 519 14.94 -0.11 -18.07
CA TYR A 519 13.84 0.80 -18.39
C TYR A 519 14.23 1.81 -19.48
N ALA A 520 13.23 2.21 -20.26
CA ALA A 520 13.41 3.23 -21.29
C ALA A 520 12.14 4.07 -21.47
N GLY A 521 12.32 5.37 -21.62
CA GLY A 521 11.28 6.33 -21.97
C GLY A 521 11.58 7.01 -23.29
N PHE A 522 10.56 7.20 -24.13
CA PHE A 522 10.67 7.84 -25.44
C PHE A 522 9.56 8.89 -25.58
N ASP A 523 9.93 10.07 -26.06
CA ASP A 523 8.99 11.10 -26.48
C ASP A 523 9.04 11.20 -28.00
N ILE A 524 7.97 10.79 -28.66
CA ILE A 524 7.85 10.82 -30.13
C ILE A 524 6.63 11.65 -30.50
N ASN A 525 6.83 12.87 -30.92
CA ASN A 525 5.77 13.86 -31.20
C ASN A 525 4.89 14.05 -29.93
N SER A 526 3.59 13.72 -30.02
CA SER A 526 2.62 13.80 -28.93
C SER A 526 2.51 12.51 -28.09
N TYR A 527 3.33 11.50 -28.38
CA TYR A 527 3.33 10.22 -27.66
C TYR A 527 4.45 10.19 -26.64
N LYS A 528 4.13 9.71 -25.44
CA LYS A 528 5.09 9.32 -24.41
C LYS A 528 5.02 7.82 -24.23
N ILE A 529 6.13 7.14 -24.47
CA ILE A 529 6.25 5.69 -24.35
C ILE A 529 7.17 5.39 -23.20
N TYR A 530 6.80 4.46 -22.37
CA TYR A 530 7.61 3.97 -21.28
C TYR A 530 7.57 2.45 -21.25
N VAL A 531 8.75 1.83 -21.14
CA VAL A 531 8.95 0.39 -21.14
C VAL A 531 9.86 0.03 -19.99
N ASN A 532 9.54 -1.02 -19.28
CA ASN A 532 10.47 -1.62 -18.33
C ASN A 532 10.37 -3.15 -18.32
N TYR A 533 11.49 -3.76 -18.00
CA TYR A 533 11.62 -5.19 -17.78
C TYR A 533 12.35 -5.41 -16.46
N THR A 534 11.87 -6.34 -15.66
CA THR A 534 12.48 -6.76 -14.40
C THR A 534 12.66 -8.27 -14.42
N PHE A 535 13.85 -8.71 -14.08
CA PHE A 535 14.17 -10.10 -13.72
C PHE A 535 14.52 -10.14 -12.24
N MET A 536 13.99 -11.12 -11.50
CA MET A 536 14.29 -11.32 -10.09
C MET A 536 14.22 -12.80 -9.72
N GLU A 537 14.95 -13.18 -8.68
CA GLU A 537 14.94 -14.50 -8.06
C GLU A 537 14.92 -14.32 -6.54
N ASN A 538 14.16 -15.17 -5.89
CA ASN A 538 14.06 -15.26 -4.43
C ASN A 538 14.44 -16.68 -4.02
N LEU A 539 15.41 -16.83 -3.13
CA LEU A 539 15.93 -18.10 -2.65
C LEU A 539 15.96 -18.13 -1.12
N LEU A 540 15.61 -19.27 -0.55
CA LEU A 540 15.74 -19.56 0.87
C LEU A 540 16.96 -20.47 1.12
N ASP A 541 17.66 -20.23 2.22
CA ASP A 541 18.79 -21.00 2.74
C ASP A 541 19.87 -21.34 1.69
N TYR A 542 20.02 -20.44 0.68
CA TYR A 542 20.98 -20.64 -0.42
C TYR A 542 20.89 -22.01 -1.13
N ASP A 543 19.93 -22.85 -0.75
CA ASP A 543 19.65 -24.11 -1.45
C ASP A 543 18.73 -23.81 -2.63
N PHE A 544 19.29 -23.84 -3.83
CA PHE A 544 18.61 -23.56 -5.09
C PHE A 544 17.41 -24.49 -5.39
N ASN A 545 17.09 -25.41 -4.51
CA ASN A 545 15.98 -26.34 -4.67
C ASN A 545 14.70 -25.90 -3.96
N HIS A 546 14.71 -24.81 -3.18
CA HIS A 546 13.53 -24.30 -2.49
C HIS A 546 13.00 -23.04 -3.19
N SER A 547 11.87 -23.17 -3.83
CA SER A 547 11.14 -22.03 -4.41
C SER A 547 10.12 -21.47 -3.43
N ILE A 548 9.96 -20.15 -3.45
CA ILE A 548 9.07 -19.43 -2.55
C ILE A 548 7.66 -19.40 -3.13
N PRO A 549 6.62 -19.80 -2.37
CA PRO A 549 5.24 -19.67 -2.81
C PRO A 549 4.89 -18.25 -3.22
N LEU A 550 4.11 -18.11 -4.28
CA LEU A 550 3.70 -16.82 -4.87
C LEU A 550 4.87 -15.98 -5.43
N ASP A 551 6.01 -16.61 -5.70
CA ASP A 551 7.14 -15.99 -6.35
C ASP A 551 6.98 -15.93 -7.88
N PHE A 552 7.58 -14.92 -8.50
CA PHE A 552 7.67 -14.78 -9.95
C PHE A 552 9.05 -14.23 -10.34
N THR A 553 9.54 -14.60 -11.51
CA THR A 553 10.91 -14.27 -11.92
C THR A 553 11.00 -13.17 -12.96
N THR A 554 9.95 -12.95 -13.73
CA THR A 554 9.99 -11.98 -14.84
C THR A 554 8.76 -11.11 -14.89
N MET A 555 8.98 -9.80 -15.13
CA MET A 555 7.92 -8.84 -15.30
C MET A 555 8.27 -7.87 -16.45
N PHE A 556 7.28 -7.53 -17.25
CA PHE A 556 7.37 -6.54 -18.31
C PHE A 556 6.22 -5.57 -18.24
N ASN A 557 6.50 -4.28 -18.28
CA ASN A 557 5.49 -3.22 -18.33
C ASN A 557 5.75 -2.32 -19.55
N PHE A 558 4.65 -1.94 -20.19
CA PHE A 558 4.64 -0.97 -21.28
C PHE A 558 3.53 0.06 -21.00
N LYS A 559 3.82 1.34 -21.20
CA LYS A 559 2.84 2.43 -21.09
C LYS A 559 2.96 3.33 -22.31
N LEU A 560 1.82 3.67 -22.90
CA LEU A 560 1.68 4.65 -23.97
C LEU A 560 0.71 5.74 -23.51
N ASP A 561 1.14 7.00 -23.60
CA ASP A 561 0.33 8.17 -23.27
C ASP A 561 0.34 9.13 -24.48
N LYS A 562 -0.84 9.54 -24.91
CA LYS A 562 -1.03 10.52 -26.00
C LYS A 562 -1.97 11.62 -25.53
N SER A 563 -1.50 12.87 -25.63
CA SER A 563 -2.30 14.05 -25.40
C SER A 563 -2.53 14.80 -26.72
N MET A 564 -3.77 15.13 -27.04
CA MET A 564 -4.19 15.84 -28.24
C MET A 564 -4.95 17.11 -27.85
N THR A 565 -4.49 18.26 -28.31
CA THR A 565 -5.22 19.51 -28.18
C THR A 565 -6.23 19.59 -29.33
N LEU A 566 -7.52 19.64 -29.01
CA LEU A 566 -8.61 19.75 -30.00
C LEU A 566 -8.97 21.20 -30.28
N SER A 567 -8.86 22.06 -29.26
CA SER A 567 -8.97 23.52 -29.32
C SER A 567 -8.35 24.11 -28.05
N ASP A 568 -8.29 25.44 -27.93
CA ASP A 568 -7.75 26.13 -26.74
C ASP A 568 -8.42 25.69 -25.43
N GLU A 569 -9.69 25.31 -25.53
CA GLU A 569 -10.48 24.88 -24.37
C GLU A 569 -10.64 23.35 -24.25
N LYS A 570 -10.27 22.58 -25.25
CA LYS A 570 -10.59 21.15 -25.32
C LYS A 570 -9.36 20.32 -25.61
N SER A 571 -9.17 19.27 -24.81
CA SER A 571 -8.13 18.29 -25.06
C SER A 571 -8.62 16.87 -24.80
N LEU A 572 -8.00 15.92 -25.51
CA LEU A 572 -8.24 14.50 -25.35
C LEU A 572 -6.92 13.84 -24.96
N ARG A 573 -6.96 13.01 -23.93
CA ARG A 573 -5.83 12.21 -23.50
C ARG A 573 -6.20 10.73 -23.55
N VAL A 574 -5.34 9.93 -24.14
CA VAL A 574 -5.48 8.47 -24.21
C VAL A 574 -4.23 7.86 -23.60
N THR A 575 -4.41 7.05 -22.58
CA THR A 575 -3.33 6.33 -21.90
C THR A 575 -3.65 4.85 -21.89
N THR A 576 -2.72 4.02 -22.34
CA THR A 576 -2.82 2.56 -22.23
C THR A 576 -1.60 2.01 -21.49
N SER A 577 -1.80 0.93 -20.76
CA SER A 577 -0.71 0.18 -20.14
C SER A 577 -0.90 -1.32 -20.39
N PHE A 578 0.23 -2.01 -20.57
CA PHE A 578 0.30 -3.46 -20.65
C PHE A 578 1.20 -3.95 -19.52
N HIS A 579 0.75 -4.98 -18.81
CA HIS A 579 1.45 -5.62 -17.72
C HIS A 579 1.56 -7.11 -18.02
N PHE A 580 2.75 -7.64 -17.89
CA PHE A 580 3.05 -9.06 -18.00
C PHE A 580 3.92 -9.49 -16.82
N ARG A 581 3.65 -10.65 -16.27
CA ARG A 581 4.57 -11.41 -15.41
C ARG A 581 4.37 -12.90 -15.63
N ASN A 582 5.40 -13.70 -15.39
CA ASN A 582 5.21 -15.15 -15.36
C ASN A 582 4.32 -15.56 -14.17
N GLY A 583 3.73 -16.74 -14.27
CA GLY A 583 2.84 -17.26 -13.22
C GLY A 583 3.54 -17.41 -11.88
N TYR A 584 2.80 -17.24 -10.80
CA TYR A 584 3.27 -17.54 -9.46
C TYR A 584 3.59 -19.01 -9.29
N GLN A 585 4.54 -19.30 -8.39
CA GLN A 585 4.78 -20.65 -7.90
C GLN A 585 3.53 -21.18 -7.21
N ARG A 586 3.12 -22.40 -7.54
CA ARG A 586 1.95 -23.06 -6.98
C ARG A 586 2.29 -23.75 -5.66
N MET A 587 1.33 -23.74 -4.75
CA MET A 587 1.34 -24.61 -3.56
C MET A 587 0.40 -25.79 -3.78
N LEU A 588 0.79 -26.96 -3.31
CA LEU A 588 -0.08 -28.13 -3.22
C LEU A 588 -1.01 -27.97 -2.02
N ILE A 589 -2.26 -28.41 -2.19
CA ILE A 589 -3.24 -28.46 -1.11
C ILE A 589 -3.34 -29.93 -0.66
N ASP A 590 -3.27 -30.16 0.64
CA ASP A 590 -3.62 -31.43 1.24
C ASP A 590 -5.16 -31.53 1.29
N GLU A 591 -5.72 -32.23 0.31
CA GLU A 591 -7.17 -32.30 0.12
C GLU A 591 -7.86 -33.06 1.25
N ASP A 592 -7.25 -34.15 1.74
CA ASP A 592 -7.83 -34.98 2.80
C ASP A 592 -7.87 -34.21 4.14
N GLU A 593 -6.79 -33.53 4.48
CA GLU A 593 -6.71 -32.72 5.70
C GLU A 593 -7.57 -31.46 5.59
N SER A 594 -7.61 -30.83 4.40
CA SER A 594 -8.47 -29.66 4.14
C SER A 594 -9.94 -30.02 4.25
N ARG A 595 -10.35 -31.20 3.77
CA ARG A 595 -11.71 -31.70 3.90
C ARG A 595 -12.09 -31.98 5.35
N LEU A 596 -11.17 -32.57 6.11
CA LEU A 596 -11.40 -32.92 7.51
C LEU A 596 -11.69 -31.69 8.40
N ILE A 597 -11.01 -30.58 8.12
CA ILE A 597 -11.13 -29.35 8.91
C ILE A 597 -11.91 -28.23 8.21
N HIS A 598 -12.49 -28.51 7.04
CA HIS A 598 -13.24 -27.57 6.20
C HIS A 598 -12.48 -26.31 5.80
N GLN A 599 -11.16 -26.43 5.56
CA GLN A 599 -10.25 -25.30 5.32
C GLN A 599 -9.12 -25.68 4.39
N THR A 600 -8.48 -24.68 3.77
CA THR A 600 -7.31 -24.94 2.94
C THR A 600 -6.08 -25.23 3.78
N ILE A 601 -5.59 -26.48 3.72
CA ILE A 601 -4.29 -26.86 4.26
C ILE A 601 -3.32 -27.01 3.10
N TYR A 602 -2.28 -26.19 3.11
CA TYR A 602 -1.20 -26.34 2.14
C TYR A 602 -0.19 -27.38 2.64
N GLY A 603 0.06 -28.36 1.77
CA GLY A 603 1.08 -29.37 1.96
C GLY A 603 2.43 -28.93 1.40
N GLN A 604 3.12 -29.85 0.75
CA GLN A 604 4.43 -29.59 0.16
C GLN A 604 4.36 -28.70 -1.08
N TYR A 605 5.52 -28.17 -1.50
CA TYR A 605 5.68 -27.41 -2.73
C TYR A 605 5.33 -28.20 -3.98
N ASP A 606 4.73 -27.52 -4.94
CA ASP A 606 4.68 -27.95 -6.32
C ASP A 606 5.60 -27.00 -7.12
N PHE A 607 6.56 -27.57 -7.88
CA PHE A 607 7.41 -26.78 -8.76
C PHE A 607 6.70 -26.25 -10.00
N SER A 608 5.41 -26.54 -10.14
CA SER A 608 4.60 -25.98 -11.23
C SER A 608 4.24 -24.51 -10.95
N ARG A 609 3.98 -23.78 -12.01
CA ARG A 609 3.55 -22.39 -11.93
C ARG A 609 2.13 -22.23 -12.45
N LEU A 610 1.44 -21.24 -11.92
CA LEU A 610 0.19 -20.74 -12.48
C LEU A 610 0.41 -20.22 -13.91
N ASN A 611 -0.66 -20.03 -14.67
CA ASN A 611 -0.54 -19.42 -15.99
C ASN A 611 0.02 -18.00 -15.91
N ASN A 612 0.76 -17.60 -16.95
CA ASN A 612 1.31 -16.27 -17.05
C ASN A 612 0.21 -15.20 -16.97
N TYR A 613 0.45 -14.21 -16.12
CA TYR A 613 -0.42 -13.05 -15.97
C TYR A 613 -0.16 -12.04 -17.08
N HIS A 614 -1.22 -11.53 -17.69
CA HIS A 614 -1.13 -10.32 -18.52
C HIS A 614 -2.44 -9.54 -18.51
N ARG A 615 -2.32 -8.22 -18.58
CA ARG A 615 -3.42 -7.28 -18.52
C ARG A 615 -3.14 -6.06 -19.38
N ILE A 616 -4.15 -5.61 -20.10
CA ILE A 616 -4.13 -4.33 -20.81
C ILE A 616 -5.17 -3.43 -20.15
N ASP A 617 -4.75 -2.22 -19.78
CA ASP A 617 -5.62 -1.18 -19.24
C ASP A 617 -5.68 0.01 -20.17
N LEU A 618 -6.82 0.68 -20.24
CA LEU A 618 -7.06 1.84 -21.10
C LEU A 618 -7.76 2.95 -20.32
N ARG A 619 -7.28 4.18 -20.48
CA ARG A 619 -7.98 5.37 -20.00
C ARG A 619 -8.10 6.39 -21.11
N ILE A 620 -9.32 6.89 -21.34
CA ILE A 620 -9.63 7.98 -22.26
C ILE A 620 -10.20 9.12 -21.43
N SER A 621 -9.58 10.31 -21.51
CA SER A 621 -10.05 11.49 -20.76
C SER A 621 -10.26 12.65 -21.70
N TYR A 622 -11.51 13.17 -21.76
CA TYR A 622 -11.86 14.38 -22.45
C TYR A 622 -11.94 15.53 -21.44
N ILE A 623 -11.13 16.56 -21.66
CA ILE A 623 -10.97 17.70 -20.79
C ILE A 623 -11.56 18.91 -21.52
N LYS A 624 -12.53 19.58 -20.90
CA LYS A 624 -13.11 20.84 -21.36
C LYS A 624 -12.85 21.93 -20.32
N LYS A 625 -12.13 22.96 -20.72
CA LYS A 625 -11.91 24.20 -19.96
C LYS A 625 -12.98 25.20 -20.37
N GLY A 626 -13.47 26.02 -19.46
CA GLY A 626 -14.46 27.07 -19.63
C GLY A 626 -14.64 27.73 -18.27
N LYS A 627 -15.82 28.26 -17.97
CA LYS A 627 -16.15 28.78 -16.62
C LYS A 627 -15.81 27.72 -15.53
N TRP A 628 -16.05 26.47 -15.84
CA TRP A 628 -15.69 25.31 -15.02
C TRP A 628 -14.83 24.35 -15.83
N LYS A 629 -13.85 23.72 -15.17
CA LYS A 629 -13.08 22.66 -15.79
C LYS A 629 -13.81 21.33 -15.62
N ASN A 630 -14.19 20.71 -16.74
CA ASN A 630 -14.84 19.40 -16.76
C ASN A 630 -13.86 18.34 -17.30
N VAL A 631 -13.81 17.19 -16.65
CA VAL A 631 -13.04 16.03 -17.09
C VAL A 631 -13.96 14.82 -17.13
N PHE A 632 -14.20 14.30 -18.32
CA PHE A 632 -14.93 13.07 -18.54
C PHE A 632 -13.92 11.97 -18.82
N SER A 633 -13.98 10.88 -18.08
CA SER A 633 -13.04 9.78 -18.28
C SER A 633 -13.77 8.45 -18.38
N LEU A 634 -13.32 7.63 -19.32
CA LEU A 634 -13.58 6.20 -19.38
C LEU A 634 -12.29 5.48 -19.03
N ASP A 635 -12.30 4.73 -17.96
CA ASP A 635 -11.19 3.92 -17.49
C ASP A 635 -11.60 2.45 -17.57
N ILE A 636 -10.83 1.62 -18.24
CA ILE A 636 -11.11 0.20 -18.42
C ILE A 636 -9.91 -0.59 -17.91
N GLN A 637 -10.09 -1.26 -16.80
CA GLN A 637 -9.15 -2.28 -16.36
C GLN A 637 -9.39 -3.55 -17.15
N ASN A 638 -8.30 -4.21 -17.57
CA ASN A 638 -8.32 -5.52 -18.22
C ASN A 638 -9.21 -5.56 -19.47
N VAL A 639 -8.90 -4.71 -20.45
CA VAL A 639 -9.65 -4.60 -21.74
C VAL A 639 -9.84 -5.94 -22.44
N MET A 640 -8.89 -6.88 -22.25
CA MET A 640 -8.96 -8.22 -22.83
C MET A 640 -9.93 -9.16 -22.11
N ASN A 641 -10.50 -8.75 -20.99
CA ASN A 641 -11.34 -9.58 -20.11
C ASN A 641 -10.69 -10.93 -19.75
N ARG A 642 -9.37 -10.97 -19.63
CA ARG A 642 -8.67 -12.19 -19.27
C ARG A 642 -8.76 -12.42 -17.78
N GLN A 643 -9.33 -13.55 -17.39
CA GLN A 643 -9.33 -14.03 -16.01
C GLN A 643 -7.99 -14.68 -15.71
N ASN A 644 -7.04 -13.89 -15.19
CA ASN A 644 -5.74 -14.37 -14.74
C ASN A 644 -5.90 -15.26 -13.50
N ASP A 645 -4.99 -16.22 -13.32
CA ASP A 645 -4.99 -17.06 -12.14
C ASP A 645 -4.51 -16.26 -10.92
N ALA A 646 -5.13 -16.48 -9.76
CA ALA A 646 -4.69 -15.92 -8.49
C ALA A 646 -4.00 -16.98 -7.62
N TYR A 647 -4.74 -17.95 -7.11
CA TYR A 647 -4.24 -19.05 -6.28
C TYR A 647 -5.26 -20.19 -6.25
N TYR A 648 -4.86 -21.36 -5.74
CA TYR A 648 -5.77 -22.45 -5.44
C TYR A 648 -6.17 -22.41 -3.97
N TYR A 649 -7.41 -22.80 -3.67
CA TYR A 649 -7.91 -22.97 -2.31
C TYR A 649 -8.90 -24.15 -2.26
N PHE A 650 -9.10 -24.73 -1.09
CA PHE A 650 -10.15 -25.71 -0.86
C PHE A 650 -11.46 -24.96 -0.55
N ASP A 651 -12.51 -25.27 -1.29
CA ASP A 651 -13.85 -24.73 -1.09
C ASP A 651 -14.69 -25.73 -0.30
N PRO A 652 -14.93 -25.51 1.01
CA PRO A 652 -15.64 -26.46 1.84
C PRO A 652 -17.10 -26.65 1.43
N LEU A 653 -17.73 -25.63 0.81
CA LEU A 653 -19.10 -25.75 0.31
C LEU A 653 -19.22 -26.64 -0.93
N LYS A 654 -18.19 -26.74 -1.74
CA LYS A 654 -18.14 -27.56 -2.95
C LYS A 654 -17.43 -28.87 -2.74
N ASP A 655 -16.70 -29.01 -1.63
CA ASP A 655 -15.83 -30.14 -1.31
C ASP A 655 -14.78 -30.42 -2.40
N GLU A 656 -14.21 -29.33 -2.96
CA GLU A 656 -13.23 -29.40 -4.05
C GLU A 656 -12.16 -28.32 -3.97
N ILE A 657 -11.01 -28.58 -4.62
CA ILE A 657 -9.96 -27.57 -4.81
C ILE A 657 -10.36 -26.66 -5.98
N VAL A 658 -10.50 -25.38 -5.72
CA VAL A 658 -10.94 -24.36 -6.68
C VAL A 658 -9.77 -23.42 -7.03
N LEU A 659 -9.67 -23.06 -8.31
CA LEU A 659 -8.76 -22.01 -8.77
C LEU A 659 -9.44 -20.65 -8.70
N GLN A 660 -9.02 -19.80 -7.78
CA GLN A 660 -9.46 -18.41 -7.73
C GLN A 660 -8.91 -17.64 -8.92
N LYS A 661 -9.78 -16.90 -9.58
CA LYS A 661 -9.40 -15.99 -10.68
C LYS A 661 -9.31 -14.56 -10.22
N GLN A 662 -8.46 -13.79 -10.89
CA GLN A 662 -8.35 -12.35 -10.70
C GLN A 662 -9.47 -11.62 -11.46
N LEU A 663 -9.60 -10.31 -11.23
CA LEU A 663 -10.66 -9.49 -11.80
C LEU A 663 -10.65 -9.51 -13.34
N GLY A 664 -11.82 -9.66 -13.93
CA GLY A 664 -12.07 -9.51 -15.36
C GLY A 664 -12.07 -8.05 -15.82
N LEU A 665 -12.86 -7.75 -16.84
CA LEU A 665 -13.01 -6.40 -17.38
C LEU A 665 -13.83 -5.53 -16.43
N ILE A 666 -13.26 -4.37 -16.03
CA ILE A 666 -13.95 -3.40 -15.16
C ILE A 666 -13.98 -2.04 -15.89
N PRO A 667 -15.15 -1.61 -16.39
CA PRO A 667 -15.31 -0.28 -16.96
C PRO A 667 -15.69 0.71 -15.87
N ILE A 668 -15.00 1.86 -15.82
CA ILE A 668 -15.27 2.94 -14.86
C ILE A 668 -15.48 4.23 -15.64
N LEU A 669 -16.69 4.74 -15.57
CA LEU A 669 -17.03 6.08 -16.05
C LEU A 669 -16.88 7.07 -14.90
N SER A 670 -16.28 8.22 -15.18
CA SER A 670 -16.17 9.30 -14.21
C SER A 670 -16.36 10.66 -14.86
N TRP A 671 -16.97 11.55 -14.11
CA TRP A 671 -17.09 12.96 -14.43
C TRP A 671 -16.62 13.79 -13.26
N ARG A 672 -15.57 14.56 -13.48
CA ARG A 672 -15.03 15.50 -12.50
C ARG A 672 -15.27 16.92 -12.97
N VAL A 673 -15.84 17.74 -12.09
CA VAL A 673 -16.02 19.17 -12.29
C VAL A 673 -15.22 19.94 -11.23
N ILE A 674 -14.52 20.98 -11.64
CA ILE A 674 -13.79 21.91 -10.78
C ILE A 674 -14.36 23.31 -11.04
N ILE A 675 -14.88 23.91 -9.98
CA ILE A 675 -15.61 25.21 -9.97
C ILE A 675 -14.77 26.24 -9.25
#